data_ba71972bd39f3a2ad707c5949e3188bb
#
_entry.id   ba71972bd39f3a2ad707c5949e3188bb
#
_cell.length_a   1.000
_cell.length_b   1.000
_cell.length_c   1.000
_cell.angle_alpha   90.00
_cell.angle_beta   90.00
_cell.angle_gamma   90.00
#
_symmetry.space_group_name_H-M   'P 1'
#
loop_
_entity.id
_entity.type
_entity.pdbx_description
1 polymer ?
#
loop_
_entity_poly.entity_id
_entity_poly.type
_entity_poly.pdbx_seq_one_letter_code
_entity_poly.pdbx_strand_id
1 'polypeptide(L)'
;MRQMERIPKVSVGHVVAGEVNVRGKAKLHDEFVTAKYSGVSCFYCFWLKQKEETDGDGNTRWVTVDKGVEVTDFFLVEKTGRILVELSKGGVAPDLELDYSRQSGDLRFREYRIDKGESLTAFAMAVKEKGGFSLRFDEKGSYTPVLSNSDALENRTWLATKGVFFIVGGIALSCFVCYLGCTHYQIHRVLPFLVVTTTFIFVSMFPLGLIMVVIDLQDGENRLERMEKSATSEVSELIGGRFDWRTLPTQTGSLKKMARNRILGIREDYLASIERTNAIRDRFPERWLAPLLGIDPWPSLIGEGEAVSGEATIVKTPIHPILSFIVMWLSAAMASLGSFLGFRRIKIKRYIENVPTSLSTGLAYGPAEIKGRVEHKGELALTGPLSSKKCVYFHYRITESRGSGDSETTVVIKDERKFVPFHCRDTEGVTEIDLHGAEITGLFTESKKIGRQTHTESFICDQTELYALGTAVVDKVTGSHLVLSRNETSDFPFLVSGFAEKNIILHQSWRGLFGLGCAQVGIIFIGLFGFGSLGSFSPSDFLLAALLSPLFPAFAMFILMFNDLVFLRNRVKRAWANIEVSLKKRSDLIPILEKIVKTYLSHERSTMETLSRLRSVVTSKDSYSPSEVDAAMKDETALADRLIALRENYPDLKGNQMMDDFMNRLARMENEVALMREGYNDGIERYREAKQRIPEVLIAKVFRFENVDYLKFSMKVREVPALDFDSGSEDKTSGEEEEN
;
A
#
# COMPACT_ATOMS: atom_id res chain seq x y z
N MET A 1 -5.50 -30.87 -4.72
CA MET A 1 -5.21 -30.48 -6.10
C MET A 1 -3.79 -30.85 -6.53
N ARG A 2 -2.72 -30.33 -5.91
CA ARG A 2 -1.32 -30.65 -6.28
C ARG A 2 -0.98 -32.14 -6.24
N GLN A 3 -1.48 -32.87 -5.26
CA GLN A 3 -1.32 -34.31 -5.20
C GLN A 3 -1.97 -35.01 -6.39
N MET A 4 -3.18 -34.56 -6.82
CA MET A 4 -3.85 -35.09 -8.01
C MET A 4 -3.11 -34.77 -9.32
N GLU A 5 -2.41 -33.64 -9.39
CA GLU A 5 -1.57 -33.28 -10.57
C GLU A 5 -0.30 -34.08 -10.65
N ARG A 6 0.20 -34.56 -9.52
CA ARG A 6 1.47 -35.30 -9.41
C ARG A 6 1.33 -36.80 -9.58
N ILE A 7 0.14 -37.36 -9.28
CA ILE A 7 -0.12 -38.77 -9.48
C ILE A 7 -0.63 -39.00 -10.91
N PRO A 8 0.09 -39.73 -11.73
CA PRO A 8 -0.36 -40.04 -13.08
C PRO A 8 -1.68 -40.81 -13.03
N LYS A 9 -2.46 -40.68 -14.08
CA LYS A 9 -3.64 -41.52 -14.26
C LYS A 9 -3.16 -42.94 -14.60
N VAL A 10 -3.58 -43.89 -13.77
CA VAL A 10 -3.26 -45.29 -13.91
C VAL A 10 -4.48 -46.03 -14.45
N SER A 11 -4.24 -46.98 -15.40
CA SER A 11 -5.33 -47.88 -15.86
C SER A 11 -5.73 -48.84 -14.76
N VAL A 12 -7.02 -49.12 -14.65
CA VAL A 12 -7.58 -49.99 -13.59
C VAL A 12 -6.91 -51.37 -13.52
N GLY A 13 -6.49 -51.94 -14.67
CA GLY A 13 -5.78 -53.21 -14.73
C GLY A 13 -4.33 -53.18 -14.26
N HIS A 14 -3.73 -52.01 -14.10
CA HIS A 14 -2.31 -51.82 -13.72
C HIS A 14 -2.15 -51.34 -12.29
N VAL A 15 -3.25 -51.19 -11.54
CA VAL A 15 -3.24 -50.68 -10.16
C VAL A 15 -2.36 -51.57 -9.27
N VAL A 16 -1.49 -50.93 -8.50
CA VAL A 16 -0.72 -51.49 -7.38
C VAL A 16 -1.16 -50.87 -6.07
N ALA A 17 -0.78 -51.49 -4.95
CA ALA A 17 -1.13 -50.93 -3.64
C ALA A 17 -0.49 -49.58 -3.43
N GLY A 18 -1.28 -48.57 -2.96
CA GLY A 18 -0.85 -47.22 -2.75
C GLY A 18 -1.84 -46.17 -3.27
N GLU A 19 -1.39 -44.94 -3.36
CA GLU A 19 -2.18 -43.83 -3.89
C GLU A 19 -2.34 -43.92 -5.39
N VAL A 20 -3.57 -43.94 -5.87
CA VAL A 20 -3.89 -44.09 -7.31
C VAL A 20 -4.91 -43.10 -7.79
N ASN A 21 -4.78 -42.73 -9.06
CA ASN A 21 -5.74 -41.90 -9.79
C ASN A 21 -6.31 -42.72 -10.96
N VAL A 22 -7.55 -43.19 -10.84
CA VAL A 22 -8.18 -44.07 -11.81
C VAL A 22 -9.49 -43.50 -12.32
N ARG A 23 -9.86 -43.83 -13.57
CA ARG A 23 -11.15 -43.42 -14.15
C ARG A 23 -11.82 -44.66 -14.75
N GLY A 24 -13.11 -44.80 -14.52
CA GLY A 24 -13.89 -45.91 -15.07
C GLY A 24 -15.37 -45.67 -15.01
N LYS A 25 -16.17 -46.65 -15.41
CA LYS A 25 -17.62 -46.62 -15.34
C LYS A 25 -18.13 -47.44 -14.16
N ALA A 26 -19.10 -46.89 -13.42
CA ALA A 26 -19.73 -47.57 -12.29
C ALA A 26 -20.54 -48.78 -12.77
N LYS A 27 -20.27 -49.97 -12.21
CA LYS A 27 -21.06 -51.19 -12.46
C LYS A 27 -21.40 -51.91 -11.18
N LEU A 28 -22.44 -52.69 -11.22
CA LEU A 28 -22.98 -53.43 -10.08
C LEU A 28 -21.97 -54.39 -9.48
N HIS A 29 -21.84 -54.35 -8.14
CA HIS A 29 -21.17 -55.37 -7.33
C HIS A 29 -22.23 -56.30 -6.71
N ASP A 30 -23.05 -55.80 -5.76
CA ASP A 30 -24.05 -56.60 -5.06
C ASP A 30 -25.47 -56.10 -5.37
N GLU A 31 -25.93 -55.05 -4.74
CA GLU A 31 -27.29 -54.52 -4.88
C GLU A 31 -27.29 -53.02 -5.16
N PHE A 32 -28.39 -52.48 -5.67
CA PHE A 32 -28.63 -51.06 -5.81
C PHE A 32 -29.31 -50.52 -4.58
N VAL A 33 -29.01 -49.29 -4.25
CA VAL A 33 -29.85 -48.48 -3.34
C VAL A 33 -30.89 -47.70 -4.16
N THR A 34 -32.03 -47.37 -3.55
CA THR A 34 -33.09 -46.61 -4.21
C THR A 34 -33.09 -45.17 -3.73
N ALA A 35 -32.94 -44.21 -4.61
CA ALA A 35 -32.94 -42.80 -4.29
C ALA A 35 -34.27 -42.36 -3.68
N LYS A 36 -34.23 -41.61 -2.58
CA LYS A 36 -35.35 -41.31 -1.70
C LYS A 36 -36.48 -40.52 -2.36
N TYR A 37 -36.17 -39.58 -3.24
CA TYR A 37 -37.17 -38.69 -3.83
C TYR A 37 -37.44 -38.99 -5.30
N SER A 38 -36.45 -39.41 -6.05
CA SER A 38 -36.58 -39.77 -7.46
C SER A 38 -36.99 -41.23 -7.71
N GLY A 39 -36.74 -42.13 -6.74
CA GLY A 39 -37.00 -43.56 -6.88
C GLY A 39 -36.06 -44.30 -7.82
N VAL A 40 -34.97 -43.68 -8.27
CA VAL A 40 -33.98 -44.26 -9.20
C VAL A 40 -33.04 -45.22 -8.48
N SER A 41 -32.70 -46.35 -9.14
CA SER A 41 -31.70 -47.28 -8.60
C SER A 41 -30.30 -46.77 -8.88
N CYS A 42 -29.53 -46.57 -7.83
CA CYS A 42 -28.18 -45.99 -7.89
C CYS A 42 -27.22 -46.74 -6.94
N PHE A 43 -25.93 -46.38 -6.91
CA PHE A 43 -24.94 -46.93 -5.99
C PHE A 43 -24.70 -46.04 -4.75
N TYR A 44 -24.96 -44.75 -4.90
CA TYR A 44 -24.84 -43.74 -3.87
C TYR A 44 -25.96 -42.73 -4.06
N CYS A 45 -26.59 -42.31 -2.97
CA CYS A 45 -27.56 -41.20 -2.98
C CYS A 45 -27.38 -40.38 -1.71
N PHE A 46 -27.00 -39.14 -1.90
CA PHE A 46 -27.05 -38.12 -0.87
C PHE A 46 -28.22 -37.20 -1.12
N TRP A 47 -29.13 -37.13 -0.17
CA TRP A 47 -30.35 -36.35 -0.33
C TRP A 47 -30.46 -35.24 0.74
N LEU A 48 -31.06 -34.14 0.33
CA LEU A 48 -31.30 -32.93 1.14
C LEU A 48 -32.77 -32.53 1.04
N LYS A 49 -33.41 -32.28 2.18
CA LYS A 49 -34.68 -31.55 2.28
C LYS A 49 -34.38 -30.19 2.87
N GLN A 50 -34.68 -29.12 2.13
CA GLN A 50 -34.45 -27.76 2.53
C GLN A 50 -35.76 -27.00 2.63
N LYS A 51 -35.86 -26.08 3.60
CA LYS A 51 -36.98 -25.17 3.78
C LYS A 51 -36.54 -23.76 3.53
N GLU A 52 -37.40 -23.00 2.83
CA GLU A 52 -37.17 -21.57 2.64
C GLU A 52 -37.55 -20.83 3.92
N GLU A 53 -36.61 -20.13 4.51
CA GLU A 53 -36.81 -19.28 5.65
C GLU A 53 -36.54 -17.85 5.26
N THR A 54 -37.44 -16.94 5.62
CA THR A 54 -37.30 -15.51 5.42
C THR A 54 -36.81 -14.90 6.71
N ASP A 55 -35.68 -14.19 6.61
CA ASP A 55 -35.08 -13.42 7.69
C ASP A 55 -35.95 -12.20 8.03
N GLY A 56 -35.82 -11.64 9.23
CA GLY A 56 -36.55 -10.43 9.66
C GLY A 56 -36.36 -9.21 8.72
N ASP A 57 -35.34 -9.25 7.88
CA ASP A 57 -34.98 -8.24 6.88
C ASP A 57 -35.52 -8.53 5.48
N GLY A 58 -36.33 -9.59 5.32
CA GLY A 58 -36.94 -9.96 4.05
C GLY A 58 -36.08 -10.80 3.11
N ASN A 59 -34.83 -11.18 3.52
CA ASN A 59 -33.96 -12.04 2.73
C ASN A 59 -34.34 -13.50 2.90
N THR A 60 -34.59 -14.22 1.80
CA THR A 60 -34.88 -15.66 1.83
C THR A 60 -33.63 -16.50 1.74
N ARG A 61 -33.50 -17.50 2.61
CA ARG A 61 -32.41 -18.50 2.60
C ARG A 61 -32.99 -19.92 2.70
N TRP A 62 -32.29 -20.87 2.06
CA TRP A 62 -32.64 -22.28 2.15
C TRP A 62 -31.93 -22.94 3.32
N VAL A 63 -32.67 -23.37 4.32
CA VAL A 63 -32.15 -24.07 5.51
C VAL A 63 -32.36 -25.57 5.36
N THR A 64 -31.35 -26.38 5.59
CA THR A 64 -31.46 -27.84 5.53
C THR A 64 -32.22 -28.36 6.75
N VAL A 65 -33.37 -28.96 6.50
CA VAL A 65 -34.26 -29.53 7.54
C VAL A 65 -33.96 -31.01 7.76
N ASP A 66 -33.62 -31.73 6.68
CA ASP A 66 -33.34 -33.16 6.75
C ASP A 66 -32.32 -33.54 5.67
N LYS A 67 -31.44 -34.51 5.96
CA LYS A 67 -30.43 -35.04 5.06
C LYS A 67 -30.12 -36.49 5.39
N GLY A 68 -29.69 -37.25 4.39
CA GLY A 68 -29.22 -38.60 4.61
C GLY A 68 -28.39 -39.11 3.45
N VAL A 69 -27.75 -40.24 3.66
CA VAL A 69 -26.91 -40.94 2.68
C VAL A 69 -27.35 -42.40 2.64
N GLU A 70 -27.53 -42.92 1.45
CA GLU A 70 -27.63 -44.35 1.17
C GLU A 70 -26.51 -44.76 0.22
N VAL A 71 -25.83 -45.85 0.52
CA VAL A 71 -24.59 -46.23 -0.19
C VAL A 71 -24.48 -47.75 -0.30
N THR A 72 -23.96 -48.21 -1.43
CA THR A 72 -23.51 -49.57 -1.64
C THR A 72 -22.16 -49.58 -2.37
N ASP A 73 -21.44 -50.70 -2.24
CA ASP A 73 -20.16 -50.86 -2.94
C ASP A 73 -20.40 -51.23 -4.42
N PHE A 74 -19.51 -50.80 -5.31
CA PHE A 74 -19.67 -51.03 -6.72
C PHE A 74 -18.29 -51.24 -7.42
N PHE A 75 -18.30 -51.77 -8.62
CA PHE A 75 -17.10 -51.88 -9.44
C PHE A 75 -16.91 -50.64 -10.31
N LEU A 76 -15.68 -50.11 -10.31
CA LEU A 76 -15.21 -49.17 -11.33
C LEU A 76 -14.55 -49.98 -12.45
N VAL A 77 -15.09 -49.92 -13.66
CA VAL A 77 -14.71 -50.75 -14.80
C VAL A 77 -14.14 -49.90 -15.93
N GLU A 78 -12.96 -50.34 -16.43
CA GLU A 78 -12.29 -49.81 -17.60
C GLU A 78 -11.97 -50.93 -18.58
N LYS A 79 -11.41 -50.59 -19.77
CA LYS A 79 -11.02 -51.60 -20.78
C LYS A 79 -9.98 -52.61 -20.27
N THR A 80 -9.14 -52.20 -19.35
CA THR A 80 -8.02 -52.99 -18.79
C THR A 80 -8.41 -53.87 -17.62
N GLY A 81 -9.52 -53.60 -16.93
CA GLY A 81 -9.95 -54.35 -15.75
C GLY A 81 -11.10 -53.70 -14.96
N ARG A 82 -11.32 -54.26 -13.78
CA ARG A 82 -12.29 -53.75 -12.79
C ARG A 82 -11.64 -53.67 -11.42
N ILE A 83 -12.06 -52.67 -10.60
CA ILE A 83 -11.61 -52.51 -9.23
C ILE A 83 -12.83 -52.22 -8.33
N LEU A 84 -12.88 -52.77 -7.13
CA LEU A 84 -13.96 -52.54 -6.17
C LEU A 84 -13.81 -51.19 -5.51
N VAL A 85 -14.90 -50.42 -5.45
CA VAL A 85 -14.98 -49.14 -4.75
C VAL A 85 -15.76 -49.41 -3.46
N GLU A 86 -15.07 -49.29 -2.30
CA GLU A 86 -15.66 -49.57 -0.98
C GLU A 86 -16.10 -48.26 -0.32
N LEU A 87 -17.31 -47.80 -0.63
CA LEU A 87 -17.90 -46.60 0.00
C LEU A 87 -18.65 -46.95 1.28
N SER A 88 -19.15 -48.19 1.42
CA SER A 88 -19.91 -48.63 2.60
C SER A 88 -19.05 -48.63 3.88
N LYS A 89 -17.71 -48.73 3.76
CA LYS A 89 -16.78 -48.69 4.90
C LYS A 89 -16.55 -47.26 5.46
N GLY A 90 -17.21 -46.26 4.89
CA GLY A 90 -17.05 -44.85 5.25
C GLY A 90 -15.91 -44.17 4.46
N GLY A 91 -15.69 -42.91 4.75
CA GLY A 91 -14.69 -42.06 4.09
C GLY A 91 -15.26 -40.70 3.66
N VAL A 92 -14.63 -40.12 2.65
CA VAL A 92 -15.03 -38.81 2.12
C VAL A 92 -16.30 -38.91 1.32
N ALA A 93 -17.22 -37.97 1.48
CA ALA A 93 -18.41 -37.85 0.66
C ALA A 93 -18.00 -37.60 -0.80
N PRO A 94 -18.59 -38.34 -1.78
CA PRO A 94 -18.37 -38.06 -3.19
C PRO A 94 -18.73 -36.64 -3.58
N ASP A 95 -17.93 -36.02 -4.45
CA ASP A 95 -18.19 -34.72 -5.06
C ASP A 95 -18.99 -34.93 -6.35
N LEU A 96 -20.30 -34.77 -6.24
CA LEU A 96 -21.26 -35.12 -7.28
C LEU A 96 -22.03 -33.91 -7.77
N GLU A 97 -22.36 -33.90 -9.04
CA GLU A 97 -23.30 -32.95 -9.62
C GLU A 97 -24.71 -33.22 -9.14
N LEU A 98 -25.56 -32.20 -9.19
CA LEU A 98 -26.93 -32.26 -8.77
C LEU A 98 -27.80 -33.03 -9.83
N ASP A 99 -28.26 -34.23 -9.50
CA ASP A 99 -29.05 -35.05 -10.40
C ASP A 99 -30.54 -34.80 -10.37
N TYR A 100 -31.05 -34.45 -9.19
CA TYR A 100 -32.47 -34.23 -9.02
C TYR A 100 -32.75 -33.04 -8.11
N SER A 101 -33.65 -32.17 -8.56
CA SER A 101 -34.16 -31.04 -7.76
C SER A 101 -35.63 -30.83 -7.99
N ARG A 102 -36.42 -30.86 -6.93
CA ARG A 102 -37.86 -30.55 -6.93
C ARG A 102 -38.19 -29.56 -5.85
N GLN A 103 -38.96 -28.53 -6.19
CA GLN A 103 -39.49 -27.57 -5.23
C GLN A 103 -41.03 -27.80 -5.12
N SER A 104 -41.50 -27.77 -3.88
CA SER A 104 -42.94 -27.91 -3.57
C SER A 104 -43.27 -26.95 -2.43
N GLY A 105 -43.83 -25.79 -2.75
CA GLY A 105 -44.07 -24.70 -1.82
C GLY A 105 -42.74 -24.14 -1.27
N ASP A 106 -42.61 -24.09 0.05
CA ASP A 106 -41.43 -23.64 0.79
C ASP A 106 -40.40 -24.75 0.98
N LEU A 107 -40.59 -25.94 0.40
CA LEU A 107 -39.67 -27.07 0.51
C LEU A 107 -38.96 -27.34 -0.81
N ARG A 108 -37.65 -27.58 -0.72
CA ARG A 108 -36.85 -28.01 -1.85
C ARG A 108 -36.17 -29.34 -1.53
N PHE A 109 -36.27 -30.30 -2.45
CA PHE A 109 -35.71 -31.63 -2.37
C PHE A 109 -34.61 -31.76 -3.40
N ARG A 110 -33.40 -32.22 -2.98
CA ARG A 110 -32.26 -32.39 -3.83
C ARG A 110 -31.62 -33.75 -3.62
N GLU A 111 -31.15 -34.38 -4.71
CA GLU A 111 -30.40 -35.63 -4.67
C GLU A 111 -29.13 -35.50 -5.53
N TYR A 112 -28.05 -36.10 -5.01
CA TYR A 112 -26.78 -36.24 -5.64
C TYR A 112 -26.50 -37.74 -5.68
N ARG A 113 -26.33 -38.32 -6.89
CA ARG A 113 -26.32 -39.77 -7.07
C ARG A 113 -25.08 -40.23 -7.85
N ILE A 114 -24.80 -41.54 -7.74
CA ILE A 114 -23.94 -42.27 -8.64
C ILE A 114 -24.80 -43.34 -9.32
N ASP A 115 -25.06 -43.13 -10.60
CA ASP A 115 -25.95 -43.99 -11.37
C ASP A 115 -25.14 -45.09 -12.11
N LYS A 116 -25.85 -46.16 -12.53
CA LYS A 116 -25.23 -47.24 -13.27
C LYS A 116 -24.68 -46.79 -14.63
N GLY A 117 -23.39 -47.07 -14.88
CA GLY A 117 -22.73 -46.76 -16.15
C GLY A 117 -22.13 -45.35 -16.18
N GLU A 118 -22.29 -44.61 -15.12
CA GLU A 118 -21.70 -43.28 -14.96
C GLU A 118 -20.16 -43.33 -14.95
N SER A 119 -19.55 -42.31 -15.52
CA SER A 119 -18.08 -42.22 -15.59
C SER A 119 -17.57 -41.48 -14.35
N LEU A 120 -16.77 -42.16 -13.55
CA LEU A 120 -16.22 -41.62 -12.30
C LEU A 120 -14.72 -41.51 -12.37
N THR A 121 -14.19 -40.46 -11.71
CA THR A 121 -12.77 -40.31 -11.42
C THR A 121 -12.55 -40.53 -9.92
N ALA A 122 -11.68 -41.47 -9.56
CA ALA A 122 -11.36 -41.80 -8.20
C ALA A 122 -9.88 -41.54 -7.90
N PHE A 123 -9.62 -40.71 -6.94
CA PHE A 123 -8.32 -40.49 -6.30
C PHE A 123 -8.37 -41.09 -4.91
N ALA A 124 -7.77 -42.28 -4.73
CA ALA A 124 -7.97 -43.10 -3.56
C ALA A 124 -6.75 -43.98 -3.23
N MET A 125 -6.81 -44.66 -2.09
CA MET A 125 -5.83 -45.69 -1.70
C MET A 125 -6.27 -47.03 -2.25
N ALA A 126 -5.43 -47.64 -3.11
CA ALA A 126 -5.62 -49.01 -3.52
C ALA A 126 -5.03 -49.97 -2.49
N VAL A 127 -5.87 -50.87 -1.98
CA VAL A 127 -5.49 -51.90 -1.01
C VAL A 127 -5.64 -53.26 -1.61
N LYS A 128 -4.61 -54.13 -1.42
CA LYS A 128 -4.64 -55.51 -1.91
C LYS A 128 -5.42 -56.38 -0.93
N GLU A 129 -6.45 -57.04 -1.42
CA GLU A 129 -7.26 -58.00 -0.68
C GLU A 129 -7.21 -59.41 -1.35
N LYS A 130 -7.75 -60.43 -0.67
CA LYS A 130 -7.71 -61.83 -1.16
C LYS A 130 -8.36 -62.04 -2.53
N GLY A 131 -9.20 -61.08 -3.00
CA GLY A 131 -9.91 -61.16 -4.28
C GLY A 131 -9.44 -60.16 -5.35
N GLY A 132 -8.41 -59.36 -5.08
CA GLY A 132 -7.92 -58.30 -5.98
C GLY A 132 -7.63 -57.00 -5.25
N PHE A 133 -7.75 -55.88 -5.97
CA PHE A 133 -7.58 -54.56 -5.38
C PHE A 133 -8.94 -53.92 -5.13
N SER A 134 -9.04 -53.21 -3.97
CA SER A 134 -10.16 -52.34 -3.65
C SER A 134 -9.68 -50.88 -3.44
N LEU A 135 -10.55 -49.91 -3.73
CA LEU A 135 -10.32 -48.49 -3.49
C LEU A 135 -11.00 -48.07 -2.18
N ARG A 136 -10.20 -47.50 -1.27
CA ARG A 136 -10.63 -46.98 -0.01
C ARG A 136 -10.47 -45.45 0.03
N PHE A 137 -11.41 -44.77 0.69
CA PHE A 137 -11.48 -43.32 0.78
C PHE A 137 -11.25 -42.82 2.22
N ASP A 138 -10.37 -43.48 2.96
CA ASP A 138 -10.03 -43.13 4.34
C ASP A 138 -9.23 -41.84 4.43
N GLU A 139 -9.62 -40.92 5.33
CA GLU A 139 -8.86 -39.67 5.60
C GLU A 139 -7.56 -39.89 6.38
N LYS A 140 -7.20 -41.13 6.72
CA LYS A 140 -6.05 -41.47 7.60
C LYS A 140 -4.68 -41.36 6.92
N GLY A 141 -4.60 -40.89 5.68
CA GLY A 141 -3.35 -40.77 4.93
C GLY A 141 -2.87 -39.33 4.76
N SER A 142 -1.69 -39.18 4.14
CA SER A 142 -1.11 -37.88 3.73
C SER A 142 -1.81 -37.28 2.50
N TYR A 143 -2.90 -37.85 2.03
CA TYR A 143 -3.63 -37.45 0.84
C TYR A 143 -5.10 -37.19 1.14
N THR A 144 -5.76 -36.36 0.33
CA THR A 144 -7.20 -36.12 0.40
C THR A 144 -7.89 -36.96 -0.68
N PRO A 145 -8.64 -38.01 -0.33
CA PRO A 145 -9.33 -38.81 -1.31
C PRO A 145 -10.46 -38.06 -1.98
N VAL A 146 -10.69 -38.33 -3.26
CA VAL A 146 -11.77 -37.69 -4.05
C VAL A 146 -12.43 -38.73 -4.95
N LEU A 147 -13.74 -38.79 -4.92
CA LEU A 147 -14.57 -39.52 -5.87
C LEU A 147 -15.54 -38.52 -6.51
N SER A 148 -15.54 -38.44 -7.85
CA SER A 148 -16.39 -37.45 -8.52
C SER A 148 -16.88 -37.97 -9.87
N ASN A 149 -18.10 -37.55 -10.24
CA ASN A 149 -18.69 -37.77 -11.55
C ASN A 149 -18.38 -36.63 -12.55
N SER A 150 -17.93 -35.47 -12.07
CA SER A 150 -17.49 -34.39 -12.93
C SER A 150 -16.14 -34.70 -13.61
N ASP A 151 -15.83 -33.98 -14.68
CA ASP A 151 -14.55 -34.21 -15.36
C ASP A 151 -13.38 -33.87 -14.40
N ALA A 152 -12.34 -34.72 -14.42
CA ALA A 152 -11.18 -34.57 -13.56
C ALA A 152 -10.51 -33.19 -13.64
N LEU A 153 -10.65 -32.50 -14.78
CA LEU A 153 -10.17 -31.14 -14.99
C LEU A 153 -11.03 -30.12 -14.26
N GLU A 154 -12.36 -30.29 -14.30
CA GLU A 154 -13.32 -29.38 -13.66
C GLU A 154 -13.20 -29.42 -12.13
N ASN A 155 -13.10 -30.59 -11.54
CA ASN A 155 -12.84 -30.78 -10.12
C ASN A 155 -11.53 -30.13 -9.66
N ARG A 156 -10.47 -30.33 -10.42
CA ARG A 156 -9.18 -29.72 -10.13
C ARG A 156 -9.26 -28.21 -10.20
N THR A 157 -9.97 -27.67 -11.21
CA THR A 157 -10.16 -26.22 -11.38
C THR A 157 -10.96 -25.61 -10.22
N TRP A 158 -11.99 -26.30 -9.75
CA TRP A 158 -12.79 -25.82 -8.63
C TRP A 158 -12.00 -25.83 -7.29
N LEU A 159 -11.29 -26.92 -7.00
CA LEU A 159 -10.39 -26.99 -5.83
C LEU A 159 -9.28 -25.94 -5.91
N ALA A 160 -8.73 -25.69 -7.10
CA ALA A 160 -7.76 -24.62 -7.33
C ALA A 160 -8.36 -23.26 -7.01
N THR A 161 -9.57 -22.96 -7.48
CA THR A 161 -10.26 -21.70 -7.26
C THR A 161 -10.52 -21.45 -5.78
N LYS A 162 -10.98 -22.46 -5.04
CA LYS A 162 -11.13 -22.37 -3.57
C LYS A 162 -9.77 -22.08 -2.88
N GLY A 163 -8.72 -22.80 -3.23
CA GLY A 163 -7.38 -22.59 -2.69
C GLY A 163 -6.87 -21.19 -2.92
N VAL A 164 -7.04 -20.67 -4.14
CA VAL A 164 -6.70 -19.28 -4.52
C VAL A 164 -7.44 -18.28 -3.65
N PHE A 165 -8.73 -18.46 -3.43
CA PHE A 165 -9.53 -17.56 -2.59
C PHE A 165 -8.98 -17.46 -1.15
N PHE A 166 -8.63 -18.60 -0.54
CA PHE A 166 -8.03 -18.61 0.81
C PHE A 166 -6.65 -17.97 0.83
N ILE A 167 -5.82 -18.21 -0.18
CA ILE A 167 -4.48 -17.61 -0.28
C ILE A 167 -4.58 -16.09 -0.40
N VAL A 168 -5.39 -15.60 -1.32
CA VAL A 168 -5.60 -14.16 -1.54
C VAL A 168 -6.16 -13.50 -0.28
N GLY A 169 -7.18 -14.11 0.33
CA GLY A 169 -7.76 -13.63 1.58
C GLY A 169 -6.74 -13.60 2.72
N GLY A 170 -5.93 -14.65 2.87
CA GLY A 170 -4.88 -14.74 3.88
C GLY A 170 -3.80 -13.66 3.72
N ILE A 171 -3.30 -13.45 2.51
CA ILE A 171 -2.31 -12.40 2.22
C ILE A 171 -2.91 -11.01 2.49
N ALA A 172 -4.12 -10.73 2.00
CA ALA A 172 -4.79 -9.46 2.22
C ALA A 172 -5.01 -9.18 3.72
N LEU A 173 -5.47 -10.17 4.47
CA LEU A 173 -5.66 -10.07 5.92
C LEU A 173 -4.34 -9.83 6.64
N SER A 174 -3.28 -10.55 6.28
CA SER A 174 -1.94 -10.37 6.87
C SER A 174 -1.39 -8.97 6.64
N CYS A 175 -1.54 -8.44 5.42
CA CYS A 175 -1.13 -7.07 5.09
C CYS A 175 -1.95 -6.03 5.89
N PHE A 176 -3.25 -6.27 6.04
CA PHE A 176 -4.13 -5.39 6.83
C PHE A 176 -3.76 -5.40 8.32
N VAL A 177 -3.49 -6.56 8.91
CA VAL A 177 -3.02 -6.68 10.30
C VAL A 177 -1.67 -5.97 10.48
N CYS A 178 -0.75 -6.11 9.53
CA CYS A 178 0.52 -5.39 9.55
C CYS A 178 0.31 -3.87 9.51
N TYR A 179 -0.61 -3.39 8.67
CA TYR A 179 -0.98 -1.97 8.61
C TYR A 179 -1.54 -1.49 9.96
N LEU A 180 -2.46 -2.24 10.58
CA LEU A 180 -3.01 -1.90 11.90
C LEU A 180 -1.90 -1.86 12.97
N GLY A 181 -0.95 -2.80 12.94
CA GLY A 181 0.21 -2.78 13.82
C GLY A 181 1.05 -1.52 13.64
N CYS A 182 1.35 -1.14 12.41
CA CYS A 182 2.07 0.09 12.11
C CYS A 182 1.33 1.34 12.61
N THR A 183 -0.01 1.38 12.48
CA THR A 183 -0.81 2.49 13.01
C THR A 183 -0.78 2.53 14.54
N HIS A 184 -0.90 1.38 15.20
CA HIS A 184 -0.83 1.28 16.65
C HIS A 184 0.51 1.81 17.21
N TYR A 185 1.63 1.43 16.60
CA TYR A 185 2.97 1.91 16.99
C TYR A 185 3.31 3.30 16.42
N GLN A 186 2.35 4.01 15.86
CA GLN A 186 2.49 5.35 15.29
C GLN A 186 3.64 5.48 14.27
N ILE A 187 3.87 4.45 13.49
CA ILE A 187 4.86 4.46 12.38
C ILE A 187 4.28 5.31 11.25
N HIS A 188 4.52 6.61 11.31
CA HIS A 188 4.00 7.59 10.33
C HIS A 188 5.01 7.96 9.23
N ARG A 189 6.26 7.54 9.36
CA ARG A 189 7.31 7.77 8.34
C ARG A 189 7.23 6.70 7.25
N VAL A 190 7.38 7.13 5.99
CA VAL A 190 7.25 6.24 4.82
C VAL A 190 8.30 5.14 4.80
N LEU A 191 9.57 5.48 5.07
CA LEU A 191 10.67 4.51 5.05
C LEU A 191 10.47 3.37 6.07
N PRO A 192 10.28 3.62 7.37
CA PRO A 192 10.03 2.55 8.33
C PRO A 192 8.79 1.71 7.97
N PHE A 193 7.71 2.34 7.52
CA PHE A 193 6.51 1.64 7.10
C PHE A 193 6.78 0.67 5.94
N LEU A 194 7.42 1.13 4.86
CA LEU A 194 7.74 0.28 3.70
C LEU A 194 8.72 -0.84 4.07
N VAL A 195 9.70 -0.56 4.94
CA VAL A 195 10.62 -1.59 5.43
C VAL A 195 9.88 -2.63 6.25
N VAL A 196 9.06 -2.23 7.23
CA VAL A 196 8.30 -3.15 8.08
C VAL A 196 7.34 -3.99 7.26
N THR A 197 6.54 -3.38 6.39
CA THR A 197 5.56 -4.11 5.55
C THR A 197 6.24 -5.05 4.57
N THR A 198 7.32 -4.64 3.93
CA THR A 198 8.09 -5.50 3.01
C THR A 198 8.74 -6.66 3.73
N THR A 199 9.38 -6.41 4.87
CA THR A 199 9.98 -7.46 5.70
C THR A 199 8.91 -8.45 6.18
N PHE A 200 7.77 -7.96 6.64
CA PHE A 200 6.66 -8.79 7.08
C PHE A 200 6.12 -9.68 5.95
N ILE A 201 5.90 -9.13 4.77
CA ILE A 201 5.45 -9.88 3.59
C ILE A 201 6.52 -10.91 3.19
N PHE A 202 7.78 -10.50 3.12
CA PHE A 202 8.87 -11.41 2.76
C PHE A 202 9.01 -12.55 3.78
N VAL A 203 9.03 -12.25 5.08
CA VAL A 203 9.15 -13.26 6.15
C VAL A 203 7.92 -14.18 6.21
N SER A 204 6.73 -13.73 5.83
CA SER A 204 5.55 -14.59 5.79
C SER A 204 5.46 -15.43 4.51
N MET A 205 5.76 -14.89 3.34
CA MET A 205 5.62 -15.60 2.06
C MET A 205 6.81 -16.49 1.72
N PHE A 206 8.04 -16.02 1.95
CA PHE A 206 9.24 -16.75 1.55
C PHE A 206 9.42 -18.07 2.32
N PRO A 207 9.34 -18.12 3.66
CA PRO A 207 9.37 -19.38 4.39
C PRO A 207 8.21 -20.30 4.06
N LEU A 208 7.01 -19.76 3.85
CA LEU A 208 5.85 -20.57 3.43
C LEU A 208 6.13 -21.25 2.10
N GLY A 209 6.62 -20.52 1.11
CA GLY A 209 7.03 -21.08 -0.18
C GLY A 209 8.11 -22.15 -0.03
N LEU A 210 9.12 -21.90 0.82
CA LEU A 210 10.20 -22.83 1.11
C LEU A 210 9.69 -24.13 1.75
N ILE A 211 8.85 -24.01 2.78
CA ILE A 211 8.22 -25.17 3.44
C ILE A 211 7.40 -25.99 2.43
N MET A 212 6.65 -25.32 1.57
CA MET A 212 5.88 -26.01 0.53
C MET A 212 6.77 -26.77 -0.43
N VAL A 213 7.95 -26.24 -0.80
CA VAL A 213 8.94 -26.95 -1.64
C VAL A 213 9.47 -28.19 -0.92
N VAL A 214 9.83 -28.05 0.36
CA VAL A 214 10.36 -29.18 1.16
C VAL A 214 9.31 -30.28 1.28
N ILE A 215 8.07 -29.94 1.63
CA ILE A 215 6.96 -30.90 1.72
C ILE A 215 6.76 -31.60 0.36
N ASP A 216 6.77 -30.83 -0.72
CA ASP A 216 6.56 -31.35 -2.06
C ASP A 216 7.64 -32.34 -2.50
N LEU A 217 8.91 -32.07 -2.16
CA LEU A 217 10.04 -32.97 -2.46
C LEU A 217 9.95 -34.25 -1.62
N GLN A 218 9.72 -34.12 -0.31
CA GLN A 218 9.60 -35.26 0.61
C GLN A 218 8.40 -36.17 0.28
N ASP A 219 7.24 -35.56 -0.02
CA ASP A 219 6.05 -36.33 -0.43
C ASP A 219 6.28 -37.08 -1.76
N GLY A 220 6.97 -36.45 -2.71
CA GLY A 220 7.34 -37.07 -3.98
C GLY A 220 8.23 -38.27 -3.77
N GLU A 221 9.29 -38.15 -2.97
CA GLU A 221 10.23 -39.19 -2.62
C GLU A 221 9.56 -40.39 -1.90
N ASN A 222 8.87 -40.07 -0.81
CA ASN A 222 8.15 -41.10 -0.02
C ASN A 222 7.09 -41.86 -0.83
N ARG A 223 6.45 -41.19 -1.79
CA ARG A 223 5.45 -41.81 -2.66
C ARG A 223 6.08 -42.74 -3.65
N LEU A 224 7.18 -42.33 -4.27
CA LEU A 224 7.88 -43.17 -5.27
C LEU A 224 8.48 -44.39 -4.60
N GLU A 225 9.04 -44.28 -3.39
CA GLU A 225 9.54 -45.39 -2.61
C GLU A 225 8.42 -46.40 -2.25
N ARG A 226 7.24 -45.91 -1.84
CA ARG A 226 6.08 -46.80 -1.60
C ARG A 226 5.62 -47.48 -2.87
N MET A 227 5.58 -46.78 -4.00
CA MET A 227 5.20 -47.30 -5.30
C MET A 227 6.21 -48.38 -5.78
N GLU A 228 7.52 -48.12 -5.60
CA GLU A 228 8.57 -49.09 -5.89
C GLU A 228 8.38 -50.42 -5.15
N LYS A 229 8.19 -50.29 -3.81
CA LYS A 229 7.97 -51.47 -2.94
C LYS A 229 6.74 -52.28 -3.38
N SER A 230 5.64 -51.59 -3.65
CA SER A 230 4.37 -52.20 -4.06
C SER A 230 4.45 -52.81 -5.45
N ALA A 231 5.03 -52.07 -6.40
CA ALA A 231 5.20 -52.55 -7.78
C ALA A 231 6.17 -53.77 -7.86
N THR A 232 7.28 -53.68 -7.11
CA THR A 232 8.26 -54.80 -7.04
C THR A 232 7.62 -56.05 -6.41
N SER A 233 6.83 -55.90 -5.34
CA SER A 233 6.12 -57.02 -4.72
C SER A 233 5.11 -57.66 -5.69
N GLU A 234 4.31 -56.87 -6.38
CA GLU A 234 3.29 -57.34 -7.32
C GLU A 234 3.92 -58.05 -8.55
N VAL A 235 4.96 -57.42 -9.12
CA VAL A 235 5.64 -58.00 -10.30
C VAL A 235 6.39 -59.25 -9.93
N SER A 236 7.06 -59.35 -8.78
CA SER A 236 7.75 -60.53 -8.30
C SER A 236 6.80 -61.72 -8.08
N GLU A 237 5.60 -61.46 -7.57
CA GLU A 237 4.55 -62.46 -7.39
C GLU A 237 4.02 -62.98 -8.73
N LEU A 238 3.82 -62.08 -9.71
CA LEU A 238 3.34 -62.45 -11.05
C LEU A 238 4.37 -63.24 -11.88
N ILE A 239 5.67 -62.98 -11.69
CA ILE A 239 6.76 -63.69 -12.35
C ILE A 239 7.13 -64.96 -11.60
N GLY A 240 6.89 -65.00 -10.28
CA GLY A 240 7.31 -66.15 -9.43
C GLY A 240 8.77 -66.10 -9.03
N GLY A 241 9.45 -64.96 -9.08
CA GLY A 241 10.88 -64.84 -8.77
C GLY A 241 11.43 -63.40 -8.81
N ARG A 242 12.79 -63.31 -8.69
CA ARG A 242 13.51 -62.05 -8.79
C ARG A 242 13.55 -61.55 -10.22
N PHE A 243 13.49 -60.26 -10.43
CA PHE A 243 13.54 -59.61 -11.74
C PHE A 243 14.35 -58.30 -11.66
N ASP A 244 14.73 -57.80 -12.84
CA ASP A 244 15.31 -56.45 -12.98
C ASP A 244 14.41 -55.61 -13.88
N TRP A 245 14.10 -54.42 -13.44
CA TRP A 245 13.24 -53.45 -14.15
C TRP A 245 13.72 -53.15 -15.58
N ARG A 246 15.04 -53.19 -15.83
CA ARG A 246 15.63 -52.94 -17.16
C ARG A 246 15.40 -54.07 -18.13
N THR A 247 15.52 -55.30 -17.67
CA THR A 247 15.41 -56.51 -18.50
C THR A 247 14.01 -57.12 -18.48
N LEU A 248 13.09 -56.55 -17.74
CA LEU A 248 11.72 -57.03 -17.55
C LEU A 248 10.96 -57.29 -18.87
N PRO A 249 11.05 -56.45 -19.95
CA PRO A 249 10.36 -56.73 -21.21
C PRO A 249 10.77 -58.06 -21.86
N THR A 250 12.03 -58.43 -21.71
CA THR A 250 12.56 -59.71 -22.27
C THR A 250 12.19 -60.90 -21.39
N GLN A 251 12.18 -60.75 -20.08
CA GLN A 251 11.83 -61.80 -19.11
C GLN A 251 10.35 -62.20 -19.15
N THR A 252 9.45 -61.33 -19.61
CA THR A 252 8.01 -61.59 -19.68
C THR A 252 7.56 -62.35 -20.94
N GLY A 253 8.48 -62.67 -21.84
CA GLY A 253 8.18 -63.37 -23.14
C GLY A 253 7.45 -64.69 -23.01
N SER A 254 7.68 -65.48 -21.95
CA SER A 254 7.07 -66.77 -21.68
C SER A 254 5.74 -66.76 -20.95
N LEU A 255 5.30 -65.54 -20.44
CA LEU A 255 4.09 -65.39 -19.62
C LEU A 255 2.81 -65.32 -20.47
N LYS A 256 1.68 -65.71 -19.85
CA LYS A 256 0.37 -65.55 -20.49
C LYS A 256 0.16 -64.06 -20.85
N LYS A 257 -0.44 -63.77 -21.99
CA LYS A 257 -0.65 -62.40 -22.54
C LYS A 257 -1.21 -61.42 -21.54
N MET A 258 -2.14 -61.87 -20.69
CA MET A 258 -2.78 -61.02 -19.69
C MET A 258 -1.83 -60.62 -18.56
N ALA A 259 -1.05 -61.55 -18.02
CA ALA A 259 -0.04 -61.28 -17.00
C ALA A 259 1.09 -60.39 -17.58
N ARG A 260 1.55 -60.68 -18.79
CA ARG A 260 2.53 -59.84 -19.47
C ARG A 260 2.09 -58.41 -19.65
N ASN A 261 0.86 -58.18 -20.15
CA ASN A 261 0.32 -56.82 -20.34
C ASN A 261 0.22 -56.05 -19.01
N ARG A 262 -0.20 -56.73 -17.93
CA ARG A 262 -0.26 -56.12 -16.59
C ARG A 262 1.12 -55.73 -16.08
N ILE A 263 2.10 -56.61 -16.20
CA ILE A 263 3.49 -56.35 -15.77
C ILE A 263 4.09 -55.17 -16.54
N LEU A 264 3.94 -55.16 -17.87
CA LEU A 264 4.45 -54.08 -18.71
C LEU A 264 3.74 -52.73 -18.38
N GLY A 265 2.43 -52.74 -18.11
CA GLY A 265 1.71 -51.56 -17.71
C GLY A 265 2.16 -51.02 -16.33
N ILE A 266 2.38 -51.92 -15.35
CA ILE A 266 2.93 -51.50 -14.03
C ILE A 266 4.33 -50.87 -14.20
N ARG A 267 5.17 -51.45 -15.09
CA ARG A 267 6.50 -50.91 -15.42
C ARG A 267 6.39 -49.50 -16.03
N GLU A 268 5.51 -49.31 -17.03
CA GLU A 268 5.31 -48.01 -17.67
C GLU A 268 4.86 -46.95 -16.66
N ASP A 269 3.89 -47.27 -15.81
CA ASP A 269 3.38 -46.35 -14.79
C ASP A 269 4.46 -46.00 -13.73
N TYR A 270 5.31 -46.96 -13.37
CA TYR A 270 6.44 -46.74 -12.45
C TYR A 270 7.53 -45.86 -13.09
N LEU A 271 7.92 -46.15 -14.35
CA LEU A 271 8.89 -45.33 -15.08
C LEU A 271 8.40 -43.88 -15.28
N ALA A 272 7.13 -43.72 -15.65
CA ALA A 272 6.52 -42.38 -15.76
C ALA A 272 6.53 -41.62 -14.43
N SER A 273 6.39 -42.34 -13.32
CA SER A 273 6.44 -41.73 -11.98
C SER A 273 7.87 -41.31 -11.60
N ILE A 274 8.90 -42.11 -11.97
CA ILE A 274 10.32 -41.72 -11.79
C ILE A 274 10.64 -40.47 -12.59
N GLU A 275 10.33 -40.45 -13.89
CA GLU A 275 10.61 -39.27 -14.73
C GLU A 275 9.92 -38.02 -14.23
N ARG A 276 8.67 -38.15 -13.78
CA ARG A 276 7.90 -37.05 -13.21
C ARG A 276 8.53 -36.54 -11.92
N THR A 277 8.96 -37.39 -11.02
CA THR A 277 9.63 -37.02 -9.75
C THR A 277 10.96 -36.31 -10.03
N ASN A 278 11.77 -36.86 -10.94
CA ASN A 278 13.01 -36.20 -11.37
C ASN A 278 12.75 -34.85 -12.04
N ALA A 279 11.73 -34.74 -12.89
CA ALA A 279 11.37 -33.48 -13.53
C ALA A 279 10.89 -32.39 -12.51
N ILE A 280 10.27 -32.78 -11.41
CA ILE A 280 9.94 -31.85 -10.30
C ILE A 280 11.22 -31.41 -9.61
N ARG A 281 12.09 -32.36 -9.25
CA ARG A 281 13.37 -32.12 -8.58
C ARG A 281 14.28 -31.16 -9.35
N ASP A 282 14.30 -31.26 -10.68
CA ASP A 282 15.19 -30.46 -11.55
C ASP A 282 14.67 -29.03 -11.82
N ARG A 283 13.51 -28.67 -11.31
CA ARG A 283 12.97 -27.31 -11.43
C ARG A 283 13.59 -26.37 -10.38
N PHE A 284 13.53 -25.07 -10.67
CA PHE A 284 13.81 -24.04 -9.66
C PHE A 284 12.54 -23.84 -8.79
N PRO A 285 12.63 -23.77 -7.45
CA PRO A 285 13.83 -23.81 -6.60
C PRO A 285 14.23 -25.22 -6.12
N GLU A 286 13.46 -26.26 -6.45
CA GLU A 286 13.62 -27.64 -6.00
C GLU A 286 15.04 -28.18 -6.28
N ARG A 287 15.59 -27.85 -7.44
CA ARG A 287 16.94 -28.24 -7.85
C ARG A 287 18.04 -27.86 -6.85
N TRP A 288 17.86 -26.75 -6.14
CA TRP A 288 18.85 -26.25 -5.17
C TRP A 288 18.62 -26.83 -3.78
N LEU A 289 17.39 -27.19 -3.46
CA LEU A 289 17.00 -27.69 -2.13
C LEU A 289 17.10 -29.21 -2.03
N ALA A 290 16.85 -29.95 -3.11
CA ALA A 290 16.91 -31.40 -3.10
C ALA A 290 18.26 -31.94 -2.61
N PRO A 291 19.42 -31.46 -3.07
CA PRO A 291 20.73 -31.92 -2.56
C PRO A 291 20.94 -31.60 -1.09
N LEU A 292 20.40 -30.46 -0.60
CA LEU A 292 20.50 -30.09 0.82
C LEU A 292 19.66 -30.99 1.74
N LEU A 293 18.61 -31.61 1.17
CA LEU A 293 17.73 -32.55 1.85
C LEU A 293 18.20 -34.01 1.69
N GLY A 294 19.30 -34.26 0.97
CA GLY A 294 19.79 -35.58 0.69
C GLY A 294 18.92 -36.35 -0.31
N ILE A 295 18.13 -35.66 -1.14
CA ILE A 295 17.26 -36.28 -2.15
C ILE A 295 18.04 -36.34 -3.47
N ASP A 296 18.53 -37.54 -3.79
CA ASP A 296 19.25 -37.84 -5.04
C ASP A 296 18.28 -38.11 -6.22
N PRO A 297 18.73 -37.94 -7.48
CA PRO A 297 17.89 -38.31 -8.62
C PRO A 297 17.69 -39.83 -8.69
N TRP A 298 16.46 -40.23 -8.91
CA TRP A 298 16.15 -41.64 -9.15
C TRP A 298 16.81 -42.11 -10.45
N PRO A 299 17.42 -43.31 -10.45
CA PRO A 299 18.11 -43.80 -11.63
C PRO A 299 17.13 -44.01 -12.79
N SER A 300 17.51 -43.61 -13.98
CA SER A 300 16.77 -43.95 -15.18
C SER A 300 16.87 -45.48 -15.43
N LEU A 301 15.73 -46.13 -15.43
CA LEU A 301 15.58 -47.57 -15.68
C LEU A 301 15.21 -47.84 -17.14
N ILE A 302 15.32 -46.85 -18.02
CA ILE A 302 14.99 -46.93 -19.44
C ILE A 302 16.20 -47.47 -20.20
N GLY A 303 15.99 -48.46 -21.07
CA GLY A 303 17.03 -48.92 -21.98
C GLY A 303 17.32 -47.91 -23.10
N GLU A 304 18.54 -47.97 -23.70
CA GLU A 304 18.88 -47.12 -24.84
C GLU A 304 17.89 -47.34 -26.00
N GLY A 305 17.18 -46.27 -26.39
CA GLY A 305 16.20 -46.31 -27.48
C GLY A 305 14.75 -46.57 -27.05
N GLU A 306 14.46 -46.75 -25.79
CA GLU A 306 13.11 -46.90 -25.25
C GLU A 306 12.54 -45.50 -24.86
N ALA A 307 11.37 -45.13 -25.37
CA ALA A 307 10.65 -43.92 -24.95
C ALA A 307 9.55 -44.30 -23.94
N VAL A 308 9.38 -43.53 -22.88
CA VAL A 308 8.27 -43.70 -21.97
C VAL A 308 6.99 -43.23 -22.65
N SER A 309 6.07 -44.17 -22.88
CA SER A 309 4.78 -43.90 -23.51
C SER A 309 3.74 -43.32 -22.55
N GLY A 310 4.04 -43.27 -21.25
CA GLY A 310 3.15 -42.72 -20.22
C GLY A 310 3.22 -41.20 -20.11
N GLU A 311 2.23 -40.59 -19.42
CA GLU A 311 2.20 -39.15 -19.12
C GLU A 311 3.33 -38.78 -18.14
N ALA A 312 4.58 -38.70 -18.62
CA ALA A 312 5.71 -38.21 -17.83
C ALA A 312 5.61 -36.68 -17.53
N THR A 313 4.80 -35.95 -18.30
CA THR A 313 4.62 -34.52 -18.13
C THR A 313 3.65 -34.22 -16.99
N ILE A 314 4.03 -33.27 -16.12
CA ILE A 314 3.12 -32.78 -15.08
C ILE A 314 2.00 -31.99 -15.75
N VAL A 315 0.80 -32.52 -15.68
CA VAL A 315 -0.40 -31.79 -16.13
C VAL A 315 -0.71 -30.68 -15.12
N LYS A 316 -0.41 -29.45 -15.51
CA LYS A 316 -0.77 -28.28 -14.69
C LYS A 316 -2.25 -27.98 -14.87
N THR A 317 -2.97 -27.79 -13.77
CA THR A 317 -4.37 -27.35 -13.81
C THR A 317 -4.40 -25.84 -13.97
N PRO A 318 -4.90 -25.29 -15.07
CA PRO A 318 -5.03 -23.86 -15.21
C PRO A 318 -6.05 -23.34 -14.19
N ILE A 319 -5.70 -22.26 -13.52
CA ILE A 319 -6.69 -21.45 -12.78
C ILE A 319 -7.67 -20.92 -13.83
N HIS A 320 -8.95 -20.84 -13.47
CA HIS A 320 -9.95 -20.35 -14.41
C HIS A 320 -9.47 -19.07 -15.09
N PRO A 321 -9.24 -19.03 -16.40
CA PRO A 321 -8.51 -17.96 -17.07
C PRO A 321 -9.21 -16.60 -16.91
N ILE A 322 -10.56 -16.60 -16.91
CA ILE A 322 -11.35 -15.37 -16.67
C ILE A 322 -11.11 -14.83 -15.25
N LEU A 323 -11.05 -15.72 -14.24
CA LEU A 323 -10.82 -15.31 -12.85
C LEU A 323 -9.40 -14.70 -12.69
N SER A 324 -8.38 -15.37 -13.23
CA SER A 324 -7.01 -14.85 -13.24
C SER A 324 -6.93 -13.48 -13.90
N PHE A 325 -7.56 -13.33 -15.05
CA PHE A 325 -7.60 -12.08 -15.80
C PHE A 325 -8.28 -10.96 -14.99
N ILE A 326 -9.46 -11.21 -14.40
CA ILE A 326 -10.18 -10.25 -13.56
C ILE A 326 -9.33 -9.83 -12.36
N VAL A 327 -8.74 -10.79 -11.63
CA VAL A 327 -7.92 -10.47 -10.45
C VAL A 327 -6.67 -9.69 -10.84
N MET A 328 -6.01 -10.01 -11.95
CA MET A 328 -4.84 -9.26 -12.44
C MET A 328 -5.21 -7.81 -12.77
N TRP A 329 -6.33 -7.57 -13.47
CA TRP A 329 -6.76 -6.21 -13.80
C TRP A 329 -7.20 -5.42 -12.57
N LEU A 330 -7.95 -6.03 -11.65
CA LEU A 330 -8.32 -5.39 -10.39
C LEU A 330 -7.07 -5.06 -9.55
N SER A 331 -6.09 -5.95 -9.52
CA SER A 331 -4.83 -5.74 -8.82
C SER A 331 -3.99 -4.64 -9.47
N ALA A 332 -3.97 -4.57 -10.81
CA ALA A 332 -3.30 -3.50 -11.55
C ALA A 332 -3.97 -2.14 -11.30
N ALA A 333 -5.31 -2.10 -11.30
CA ALA A 333 -6.07 -0.91 -10.95
C ALA A 333 -5.80 -0.48 -9.49
N MET A 334 -5.80 -1.42 -8.56
CA MET A 334 -5.48 -1.18 -7.14
C MET A 334 -4.04 -0.67 -6.95
N ALA A 335 -3.06 -1.27 -7.64
CA ALA A 335 -1.67 -0.85 -7.61
C ALA A 335 -1.49 0.57 -8.15
N SER A 336 -2.11 0.88 -9.29
CA SER A 336 -2.03 2.20 -9.94
C SER A 336 -2.73 3.28 -9.11
N LEU A 337 -3.97 3.04 -8.70
CA LEU A 337 -4.75 3.98 -7.90
C LEU A 337 -4.14 4.18 -6.51
N GLY A 338 -3.72 3.08 -5.85
CA GLY A 338 -3.06 3.11 -4.56
C GLY A 338 -1.75 3.89 -4.60
N SER A 339 -0.92 3.68 -5.63
CA SER A 339 0.29 4.47 -5.86
C SER A 339 -0.02 5.95 -6.05
N PHE A 340 -0.94 6.29 -6.96
CA PHE A 340 -1.30 7.68 -7.24
C PHE A 340 -1.81 8.41 -5.98
N LEU A 341 -2.78 7.83 -5.29
CA LEU A 341 -3.34 8.42 -4.07
C LEU A 341 -2.31 8.45 -2.92
N GLY A 342 -1.52 7.38 -2.78
CA GLY A 342 -0.46 7.29 -1.78
C GLY A 342 0.59 8.37 -1.97
N PHE A 343 1.17 8.48 -3.16
CA PHE A 343 2.18 9.50 -3.46
C PHE A 343 1.63 10.92 -3.32
N ARG A 344 0.40 11.18 -3.77
CA ARG A 344 -0.25 12.49 -3.62
C ARG A 344 -0.35 12.91 -2.14
N ARG A 345 -0.79 12.02 -1.26
CA ARG A 345 -0.93 12.31 0.17
C ARG A 345 0.43 12.47 0.87
N ILE A 346 1.39 11.63 0.54
CA ILE A 346 2.76 11.75 1.06
C ILE A 346 3.43 13.04 0.57
N LYS A 347 3.19 13.47 -0.68
CA LYS A 347 3.67 14.75 -1.21
C LYS A 347 3.14 15.93 -0.38
N ILE A 348 1.84 15.94 -0.06
CA ILE A 348 1.22 16.97 0.80
C ILE A 348 1.87 16.95 2.20
N LYS A 349 1.96 15.77 2.83
CA LYS A 349 2.65 15.62 4.12
C LYS A 349 4.04 16.24 4.12
N ARG A 350 4.84 15.95 3.09
CA ARG A 350 6.22 16.45 2.98
C ARG A 350 6.28 17.95 2.75
N TYR A 351 5.29 18.53 2.08
CA TYR A 351 5.19 19.98 2.00
C TYR A 351 4.98 20.62 3.39
N ILE A 352 4.11 20.02 4.21
CA ILE A 352 3.91 20.47 5.59
C ILE A 352 5.21 20.35 6.39
N GLU A 353 5.91 19.22 6.34
CA GLU A 353 7.17 19.00 7.09
C GLU A 353 8.34 19.89 6.63
N ASN A 354 8.36 20.29 5.37
CA ASN A 354 9.51 20.99 4.76
C ASN A 354 9.32 22.50 4.61
N VAL A 355 8.11 23.05 4.69
CA VAL A 355 7.88 24.50 4.67
C VAL A 355 7.95 25.00 6.11
N PRO A 356 8.84 25.95 6.44
CA PRO A 356 8.88 26.52 7.79
C PRO A 356 7.67 27.41 8.01
N THR A 357 7.24 27.51 9.24
CA THR A 357 6.25 28.52 9.65
C THR A 357 6.83 29.91 9.42
N SER A 358 6.15 30.72 8.63
CA SER A 358 6.52 32.11 8.36
C SER A 358 5.75 33.03 9.30
N LEU A 359 6.41 34.04 9.84
CA LEU A 359 5.73 35.15 10.54
C LEU A 359 5.21 36.14 9.49
N SER A 360 4.15 36.86 9.83
CA SER A 360 3.49 37.81 8.90
C SER A 360 4.45 38.86 8.34
N THR A 361 5.37 39.37 9.16
CA THR A 361 6.40 40.35 8.76
C THR A 361 7.47 39.78 7.86
N GLY A 362 7.76 38.44 7.96
CA GLY A 362 8.74 37.71 7.14
C GLY A 362 8.11 36.94 5.98
N LEU A 363 6.84 37.19 5.67
CA LEU A 363 6.16 36.49 4.59
C LEU A 363 6.79 36.86 3.23
N ALA A 364 7.28 35.87 2.51
CA ALA A 364 7.89 36.03 1.21
C ALA A 364 7.01 35.40 0.11
N TYR A 365 7.16 35.90 -1.14
CA TYR A 365 6.46 35.34 -2.29
C TYR A 365 6.78 33.85 -2.48
N GLY A 366 5.75 33.01 -2.63
CA GLY A 366 5.88 31.59 -2.87
C GLY A 366 5.25 30.72 -1.78
N PRO A 367 5.60 29.43 -1.68
CA PRO A 367 5.08 28.53 -0.67
C PRO A 367 5.34 29.02 0.75
N ALA A 368 4.28 29.17 1.53
CA ALA A 368 4.33 29.66 2.89
C ALA A 368 3.39 28.88 3.82
N GLU A 369 3.78 28.80 5.07
CA GLU A 369 3.00 28.24 6.17
C GLU A 369 2.80 29.32 7.24
N ILE A 370 1.57 29.49 7.69
CA ILE A 370 1.20 30.49 8.70
C ILE A 370 0.41 29.79 9.80
N LYS A 371 0.70 30.19 11.04
CA LYS A 371 -0.05 29.80 12.25
C LYS A 371 -0.47 31.04 12.99
N GLY A 372 -1.72 31.09 13.37
CA GLY A 372 -2.22 32.26 14.10
C GLY A 372 -3.68 32.12 14.46
N ARG A 373 -4.28 33.22 14.88
CA ARG A 373 -5.71 33.31 15.22
C ARG A 373 -6.47 34.04 14.13
N VAL A 374 -7.67 33.56 13.87
CA VAL A 374 -8.58 34.17 12.90
C VAL A 374 -9.09 35.52 13.42
N GLU A 375 -9.05 36.57 12.59
CA GLU A 375 -9.66 37.86 12.81
C GLU A 375 -10.48 38.28 11.59
N HIS A 376 -11.64 38.88 11.82
CA HIS A 376 -12.45 39.40 10.73
C HIS A 376 -11.75 40.58 10.02
N LYS A 377 -11.88 40.65 8.69
CA LYS A 377 -11.44 41.80 7.91
C LYS A 377 -12.54 42.86 7.93
N GLY A 378 -12.45 43.81 8.88
CA GLY A 378 -13.47 44.86 9.07
C GLY A 378 -14.82 44.27 9.52
N GLU A 379 -15.91 44.70 8.87
CA GLU A 379 -17.28 44.24 9.16
C GLU A 379 -17.68 42.97 8.39
N LEU A 380 -16.77 42.40 7.59
CA LEU A 380 -17.05 41.22 6.80
C LEU A 380 -17.13 39.96 7.69
N ALA A 381 -18.36 39.61 8.08
CA ALA A 381 -18.64 38.38 8.82
C ALA A 381 -19.86 37.66 8.24
N LEU A 382 -19.81 36.36 8.23
CA LEU A 382 -20.94 35.47 7.90
C LEU A 382 -21.64 35.09 9.19
N THR A 383 -22.92 34.75 9.10
CA THR A 383 -23.68 34.15 10.21
C THR A 383 -24.00 32.70 9.86
N GLY A 384 -23.62 31.78 10.71
CA GLY A 384 -23.87 30.34 10.55
C GLY A 384 -25.38 30.04 10.56
N PRO A 385 -25.91 29.27 9.57
CA PRO A 385 -27.34 28.99 9.47
C PRO A 385 -27.92 28.19 10.65
N LEU A 386 -27.13 27.32 11.28
CA LEU A 386 -27.54 26.44 12.37
C LEU A 386 -27.12 27.01 13.74
N SER A 387 -25.86 27.41 13.85
CA SER A 387 -25.26 27.89 15.11
C SER A 387 -25.56 29.35 15.42
N SER A 388 -25.95 30.16 14.42
CA SER A 388 -26.11 31.60 14.49
C SER A 388 -24.84 32.37 14.96
N LYS A 389 -23.66 31.71 14.89
CA LYS A 389 -22.36 32.27 15.26
C LYS A 389 -21.79 33.12 14.13
N LYS A 390 -21.08 34.19 14.46
CA LYS A 390 -20.28 34.94 13.50
C LYS A 390 -19.06 34.12 13.10
N CYS A 391 -18.84 33.95 11.80
CA CYS A 391 -17.78 33.13 11.26
C CYS A 391 -17.23 33.72 9.94
N VAL A 392 -16.03 33.28 9.55
CA VAL A 392 -15.41 33.66 8.27
C VAL A 392 -15.65 32.58 7.20
N TYR A 393 -16.00 31.37 7.62
CA TYR A 393 -16.34 30.25 6.76
C TYR A 393 -17.41 29.40 7.42
N PHE A 394 -18.37 28.91 6.62
CA PHE A 394 -19.25 27.81 7.01
C PHE A 394 -19.52 26.86 5.85
N HIS A 395 -19.73 25.59 6.20
CA HIS A 395 -20.23 24.53 5.33
C HIS A 395 -21.47 23.93 5.99
N TYR A 396 -22.63 24.21 5.44
CA TYR A 396 -23.91 23.77 5.95
C TYR A 396 -24.50 22.71 5.05
N ARG A 397 -24.77 21.53 5.61
CA ARG A 397 -25.29 20.37 4.90
C ARG A 397 -26.54 19.84 5.59
N ILE A 398 -27.57 19.56 4.80
CA ILE A 398 -28.77 18.87 5.25
C ILE A 398 -28.81 17.52 4.56
N THR A 399 -28.89 16.47 5.37
CA THR A 399 -29.06 15.09 4.89
C THR A 399 -30.36 14.51 5.40
N GLU A 400 -31.08 13.77 4.57
CA GLU A 400 -32.33 13.09 4.92
C GLU A 400 -32.16 11.60 4.81
N SER A 401 -32.52 10.87 5.87
CA SER A 401 -32.61 9.42 5.85
C SER A 401 -33.93 8.97 5.24
N ARG A 402 -33.86 8.27 4.08
CA ARG A 402 -35.01 7.72 3.36
C ARG A 402 -34.96 6.20 3.38
N GLY A 403 -36.08 5.58 3.71
CA GLY A 403 -36.17 4.13 3.86
C GLY A 403 -36.48 3.71 5.29
N SER A 404 -36.61 2.40 5.51
CA SER A 404 -36.85 1.78 6.82
C SER A 404 -36.04 0.48 6.90
N GLY A 405 -35.38 0.20 8.02
CA GLY A 405 -34.56 -0.98 8.21
C GLY A 405 -33.25 -0.95 7.39
N ASP A 406 -32.80 -2.11 6.92
CA ASP A 406 -31.52 -2.30 6.19
C ASP A 406 -31.40 -1.55 4.85
N SER A 407 -32.46 -0.93 4.37
CA SER A 407 -32.50 -0.15 3.12
C SER A 407 -32.45 1.35 3.36
N GLU A 408 -32.00 1.83 4.52
CA GLU A 408 -31.91 3.26 4.81
C GLU A 408 -30.84 3.92 3.95
N THR A 409 -31.25 4.83 3.06
CA THR A 409 -30.36 5.61 2.22
C THR A 409 -30.33 7.06 2.67
N THR A 410 -29.12 7.64 2.80
CA THR A 410 -28.94 9.04 3.16
C THR A 410 -28.83 9.88 1.90
N VAL A 411 -29.76 10.82 1.71
CA VAL A 411 -29.78 11.74 0.56
C VAL A 411 -29.40 13.15 1.03
N VAL A 412 -28.49 13.80 0.30
CA VAL A 412 -28.13 15.20 0.55
C VAL A 412 -29.20 16.11 -0.06
N ILE A 413 -29.87 16.90 0.77
CA ILE A 413 -30.90 17.86 0.35
C ILE A 413 -30.30 19.22 0.06
N LYS A 414 -29.35 19.68 0.91
CA LYS A 414 -28.70 20.97 0.79
C LYS A 414 -27.22 20.82 1.12
N ASP A 415 -26.36 21.44 0.31
CA ASP A 415 -24.90 21.56 0.54
C ASP A 415 -24.49 22.98 0.16
N GLU A 416 -24.27 23.82 1.17
CA GLU A 416 -23.98 25.24 0.99
C GLU A 416 -22.66 25.59 1.68
N ARG A 417 -21.73 26.21 0.92
CA ARG A 417 -20.44 26.70 1.45
C ARG A 417 -20.31 28.17 1.16
N LYS A 418 -19.97 28.93 2.20
CA LYS A 418 -19.69 30.36 2.08
C LYS A 418 -18.44 30.72 2.86
N PHE A 419 -17.68 31.64 2.33
CA PHE A 419 -16.49 32.19 2.97
C PHE A 419 -16.30 33.67 2.60
N VAL A 420 -15.52 34.33 3.43
CA VAL A 420 -15.06 35.70 3.21
C VAL A 420 -13.55 35.75 3.48
N PRO A 421 -12.80 36.65 2.81
CA PRO A 421 -11.39 36.90 3.15
C PRO A 421 -11.29 37.38 4.61
N PHE A 422 -10.26 36.90 5.31
CA PHE A 422 -10.04 37.22 6.71
C PHE A 422 -8.56 37.40 7.02
N HIS A 423 -8.24 37.87 8.18
CA HIS A 423 -6.89 38.03 8.69
C HIS A 423 -6.53 36.88 9.62
N CYS A 424 -5.31 36.36 9.47
CA CYS A 424 -4.67 35.46 10.43
C CYS A 424 -3.62 36.28 11.19
N ARG A 425 -3.83 36.48 12.51
CA ARG A 425 -2.92 37.20 13.40
C ARG A 425 -1.94 36.24 14.03
N ASP A 426 -0.67 36.54 13.91
CA ASP A 426 0.44 35.93 14.66
C ASP A 426 1.03 36.92 15.68
N THR A 427 2.22 36.60 16.20
CA THR A 427 2.91 37.46 17.20
C THR A 427 3.47 38.77 16.62
N GLU A 428 3.70 38.84 15.31
CA GLU A 428 4.38 39.94 14.63
C GLU A 428 3.43 40.82 13.83
N GLY A 429 2.26 40.31 13.45
CA GLY A 429 1.33 41.06 12.62
C GLY A 429 0.13 40.25 12.12
N VAL A 430 -0.36 40.64 10.96
CA VAL A 430 -1.51 39.98 10.31
C VAL A 430 -1.22 39.63 8.86
N THR A 431 -1.70 38.47 8.42
CA THR A 431 -1.68 38.06 7.03
C THR A 431 -3.09 37.83 6.55
N GLU A 432 -3.42 38.32 5.37
CA GLU A 432 -4.70 38.07 4.73
C GLU A 432 -4.72 36.67 4.13
N ILE A 433 -5.84 35.92 4.33
CA ILE A 433 -6.09 34.61 3.76
C ILE A 433 -7.37 34.65 2.93
N ASP A 434 -7.27 34.23 1.66
CA ASP A 434 -8.41 34.02 0.78
C ASP A 434 -8.62 32.52 0.57
N LEU A 435 -9.74 31.99 1.08
CA LEU A 435 -10.06 30.54 1.06
C LEU A 435 -10.42 29.97 -0.31
N HIS A 436 -10.35 30.74 -1.39
CA HIS A 436 -10.71 30.26 -2.72
C HIS A 436 -9.85 29.04 -3.11
N GLY A 437 -10.50 27.88 -3.31
CA GLY A 437 -9.81 26.63 -3.66
C GLY A 437 -9.05 25.95 -2.52
N ALA A 438 -9.24 26.34 -1.26
CA ALA A 438 -8.63 25.71 -0.09
C ALA A 438 -9.24 24.33 0.21
N GLU A 439 -8.40 23.36 0.56
CA GLU A 439 -8.82 22.12 1.25
C GLU A 439 -8.94 22.43 2.74
N ILE A 440 -10.18 22.46 3.24
CA ILE A 440 -10.45 22.86 4.62
C ILE A 440 -10.73 21.64 5.47
N THR A 441 -10.04 21.50 6.61
CA THR A 441 -10.14 20.36 7.52
C THR A 441 -10.12 20.80 8.99
N GLY A 442 -10.55 19.91 9.90
CA GLY A 442 -10.44 20.16 11.34
C GLY A 442 -11.31 21.30 11.86
N LEU A 443 -12.52 21.42 11.31
CA LEU A 443 -13.45 22.46 11.68
C LEU A 443 -14.29 22.08 12.90
N PHE A 444 -14.73 23.07 13.63
CA PHE A 444 -15.82 22.91 14.60
C PHE A 444 -17.09 22.52 13.85
N THR A 445 -17.75 21.46 14.30
CA THR A 445 -18.93 20.93 13.65
C THR A 445 -20.06 20.83 14.66
N GLU A 446 -21.19 21.45 14.36
CA GLU A 446 -22.45 21.30 15.09
C GLU A 446 -23.41 20.49 14.25
N SER A 447 -24.12 19.54 14.87
CA SER A 447 -25.10 18.70 14.22
C SER A 447 -26.39 18.66 15.02
N LYS A 448 -27.53 18.83 14.33
CA LYS A 448 -28.86 18.77 14.93
C LYS A 448 -29.77 17.92 14.08
N LYS A 449 -30.40 16.93 14.70
CA LYS A 449 -31.40 16.09 14.04
C LYS A 449 -32.80 16.70 14.21
N ILE A 450 -33.49 16.93 13.09
CA ILE A 450 -34.84 17.47 13.05
C ILE A 450 -35.70 16.50 12.22
N GLY A 451 -36.45 15.64 12.91
CA GLY A 451 -37.20 14.57 12.25
C GLY A 451 -36.28 13.56 11.56
N ARG A 452 -36.47 13.36 10.24
CA ARG A 452 -35.62 12.50 9.39
C ARG A 452 -34.42 13.22 8.80
N GLN A 453 -34.29 14.54 9.07
CA GLN A 453 -33.21 15.35 8.54
C GLN A 453 -32.14 15.58 9.58
N THR A 454 -30.87 15.44 9.17
CA THR A 454 -29.71 15.81 9.96
C THR A 454 -29.07 17.04 9.35
N HIS A 455 -29.09 18.12 10.11
CA HIS A 455 -28.47 19.39 9.79
C HIS A 455 -27.07 19.41 10.37
N THR A 456 -26.06 19.59 9.55
CA THR A 456 -24.65 19.64 9.97
C THR A 456 -24.03 20.91 9.47
N GLU A 457 -23.42 21.66 10.37
CA GLU A 457 -22.70 22.89 10.08
C GLU A 457 -21.26 22.79 10.57
N SER A 458 -20.31 23.01 9.68
CA SER A 458 -18.88 23.09 10.01
C SER A 458 -18.42 24.52 9.73
N PHE A 459 -17.73 25.18 10.68
CA PHE A 459 -17.43 26.60 10.60
C PHE A 459 -16.05 26.95 11.17
N ILE A 460 -15.55 28.16 10.79
CA ILE A 460 -14.37 28.81 11.34
C ILE A 460 -14.84 30.14 11.95
N CYS A 461 -14.75 30.25 13.27
CA CYS A 461 -15.10 31.48 14.00
C CYS A 461 -13.88 32.39 14.21
N ASP A 462 -14.18 33.61 14.66
CA ASP A 462 -13.18 34.52 15.17
C ASP A 462 -12.39 33.90 16.34
N GLN A 463 -11.13 34.30 16.51
CA GLN A 463 -10.20 33.82 17.53
C GLN A 463 -9.89 32.29 17.46
N THR A 464 -10.34 31.57 16.44
CA THR A 464 -9.97 30.18 16.24
C THR A 464 -8.49 30.08 15.87
N GLU A 465 -7.74 29.18 16.53
CA GLU A 465 -6.38 28.84 16.11
C GLU A 465 -6.42 28.15 14.76
N LEU A 466 -5.63 28.65 13.83
CA LEU A 466 -5.62 28.21 12.46
C LEU A 466 -4.22 27.84 12.00
N TYR A 467 -4.14 26.76 11.26
CA TYR A 467 -2.98 26.34 10.47
C TYR A 467 -3.32 26.57 9.00
N ALA A 468 -2.50 27.30 8.28
CA ALA A 468 -2.67 27.56 6.86
C ALA A 468 -1.37 27.31 6.10
N LEU A 469 -1.41 26.42 5.09
CA LEU A 469 -0.33 26.14 4.15
C LEU A 469 -0.82 26.51 2.76
N GLY A 470 -0.15 27.44 2.10
CA GLY A 470 -0.56 27.92 0.79
C GLY A 470 0.57 28.61 0.03
N THR A 471 0.22 29.42 -0.94
CA THR A 471 1.18 30.27 -1.64
C THR A 471 0.91 31.73 -1.33
N ALA A 472 1.92 32.42 -0.83
CA ALA A 472 1.86 33.86 -0.69
C ALA A 472 2.00 34.51 -2.07
N VAL A 473 0.97 35.19 -2.51
CA VAL A 473 0.91 35.92 -3.79
C VAL A 473 0.61 37.38 -3.53
N VAL A 474 0.99 38.24 -4.48
CA VAL A 474 0.64 39.66 -4.40
C VAL A 474 -0.86 39.81 -4.61
N ASP A 475 -1.51 40.54 -3.74
CA ASP A 475 -2.94 40.84 -3.88
C ASP A 475 -3.21 41.53 -5.23
N LYS A 476 -4.11 40.92 -6.01
CA LYS A 476 -4.47 41.39 -7.35
C LYS A 476 -5.20 42.74 -7.36
N VAL A 477 -5.80 43.10 -6.22
CA VAL A 477 -6.62 44.34 -6.11
C VAL A 477 -5.78 45.54 -5.71
N THR A 478 -4.97 45.37 -4.66
CA THR A 478 -4.17 46.46 -4.11
C THR A 478 -2.76 46.52 -4.66
N GLY A 479 -2.22 45.41 -5.15
CA GLY A 479 -0.85 45.28 -5.67
C GLY A 479 0.26 45.53 -4.63
N SER A 480 -0.10 45.70 -3.35
CA SER A 480 0.81 46.24 -2.33
C SER A 480 1.15 45.28 -1.20
N HIS A 481 0.38 44.22 -0.96
CA HIS A 481 0.62 43.28 0.11
C HIS A 481 0.49 41.80 -0.36
N LEU A 482 0.99 40.88 0.43
CA LEU A 482 0.92 39.47 0.15
C LEU A 482 -0.32 38.88 0.80
N VAL A 483 -1.03 38.02 0.04
CA VAL A 483 -2.20 37.26 0.47
C VAL A 483 -1.88 35.79 0.36
N LEU A 484 -2.22 34.98 1.35
CA LEU A 484 -2.11 33.53 1.28
C LEU A 484 -3.31 32.96 0.54
N SER A 485 -3.08 32.35 -0.61
CA SER A 485 -4.14 31.82 -1.47
C SER A 485 -3.66 30.60 -2.27
N ARG A 486 -4.55 30.07 -3.09
CA ARG A 486 -4.18 29.05 -4.10
C ARG A 486 -3.52 29.71 -5.30
N ASN A 487 -2.34 29.22 -5.65
CA ASN A 487 -1.71 29.62 -6.90
C ASN A 487 -2.16 28.67 -8.04
N GLU A 488 -2.84 29.19 -9.03
CA GLU A 488 -3.35 28.43 -10.18
C GLU A 488 -2.24 27.87 -11.07
N THR A 489 -1.07 28.50 -11.07
CA THR A 489 0.09 28.08 -11.88
C THR A 489 0.96 27.03 -11.22
N SER A 490 0.69 26.66 -9.97
CA SER A 490 1.50 25.70 -9.22
C SER A 490 0.64 24.59 -8.58
N ASP A 491 1.16 23.36 -8.63
CA ASP A 491 0.55 22.20 -7.94
C ASP A 491 0.72 22.23 -6.41
N PHE A 492 1.14 23.36 -5.85
CA PHE A 492 1.31 23.46 -4.40
C PHE A 492 -0.06 23.42 -3.71
N PRO A 493 -0.25 22.59 -2.67
CA PRO A 493 -1.54 22.47 -2.00
C PRO A 493 -1.87 23.73 -1.24
N PHE A 494 -3.16 24.08 -1.21
CA PHE A 494 -3.69 25.09 -0.33
C PHE A 494 -4.57 24.41 0.73
N LEU A 495 -4.05 24.32 1.95
CA LEU A 495 -4.66 23.61 3.07
C LEU A 495 -4.91 24.61 4.22
N VAL A 496 -6.11 24.59 4.75
CA VAL A 496 -6.49 25.38 5.93
C VAL A 496 -7.13 24.46 6.96
N SER A 497 -6.67 24.51 8.21
CA SER A 497 -7.11 23.58 9.25
C SER A 497 -7.16 24.19 10.62
N GLY A 498 -8.20 23.83 11.39
CA GLY A 498 -8.28 24.07 12.82
C GLY A 498 -7.55 23.03 13.68
N PHE A 499 -6.96 22.00 13.07
CA PHE A 499 -6.14 21.03 13.79
C PHE A 499 -4.70 21.52 13.93
N ALA A 500 -4.05 21.13 15.01
CA ALA A 500 -2.61 21.30 15.15
C ALA A 500 -1.86 20.59 14.02
N GLU A 501 -0.76 21.16 13.54
CA GLU A 501 0.08 20.64 12.46
C GLU A 501 0.39 19.15 12.59
N LYS A 502 0.77 18.68 13.81
CA LYS A 502 1.05 17.26 14.08
C LYS A 502 -0.10 16.33 13.67
N ASN A 503 -1.34 16.73 13.96
CA ASN A 503 -2.52 15.92 13.63
C ASN A 503 -2.77 15.89 12.13
N ILE A 504 -2.50 16.99 11.42
CA ILE A 504 -2.61 17.06 9.96
C ILE A 504 -1.56 16.15 9.31
N ILE A 505 -0.32 16.20 9.77
CA ILE A 505 0.78 15.33 9.32
C ILE A 505 0.41 13.86 9.52
N LEU A 506 -0.10 13.47 10.69
CA LEU A 506 -0.53 12.11 10.96
C LEU A 506 -1.66 11.65 10.03
N HIS A 507 -2.68 12.49 9.86
CA HIS A 507 -3.83 12.16 9.01
C HIS A 507 -3.42 11.97 7.53
N GLN A 508 -2.58 12.87 6.98
CA GLN A 508 -2.06 12.72 5.62
C GLN A 508 -1.14 11.51 5.50
N SER A 509 -0.34 11.21 6.55
CA SER A 509 0.52 10.04 6.59
C SER A 509 -0.27 8.75 6.47
N TRP A 510 -1.25 8.54 7.35
CA TRP A 510 -2.02 7.29 7.37
C TRP A 510 -2.76 7.04 6.06
N ARG A 511 -3.37 8.06 5.47
CA ARG A 511 -4.02 7.93 4.16
C ARG A 511 -3.01 7.62 3.05
N GLY A 512 -1.85 8.26 3.08
CA GLY A 512 -0.78 8.00 2.11
C GLY A 512 -0.20 6.60 2.24
N LEU A 513 0.09 6.16 3.47
CA LEU A 513 0.64 4.83 3.75
C LEU A 513 -0.37 3.71 3.43
N PHE A 514 -1.66 3.93 3.67
CA PHE A 514 -2.71 3.00 3.24
C PHE A 514 -2.70 2.82 1.72
N GLY A 515 -2.64 3.93 0.95
CA GLY A 515 -2.54 3.86 -0.51
C GLY A 515 -1.31 3.09 -0.99
N LEU A 516 -0.12 3.35 -0.41
CA LEU A 516 1.10 2.62 -0.75
C LEU A 516 1.03 1.14 -0.34
N GLY A 517 0.39 0.82 0.79
CA GLY A 517 0.13 -0.56 1.20
C GLY A 517 -0.77 -1.30 0.21
N CYS A 518 -1.87 -0.67 -0.23
CA CYS A 518 -2.73 -1.24 -1.29
C CYS A 518 -1.97 -1.46 -2.60
N ALA A 519 -1.09 -0.51 -2.97
CA ALA A 519 -0.26 -0.67 -4.16
C ALA A 519 0.70 -1.86 -4.04
N GLN A 520 1.34 -2.04 -2.89
CA GLN A 520 2.22 -3.16 -2.62
C GLN A 520 1.49 -4.51 -2.71
N VAL A 521 0.31 -4.61 -2.10
CA VAL A 521 -0.55 -5.80 -2.19
C VAL A 521 -0.96 -6.08 -3.65
N GLY A 522 -1.35 -5.04 -4.39
CA GLY A 522 -1.69 -5.16 -5.81
C GLY A 522 -0.54 -5.74 -6.65
N ILE A 523 0.68 -5.29 -6.44
CA ILE A 523 1.86 -5.80 -7.14
C ILE A 523 2.15 -7.26 -6.80
N ILE A 524 2.00 -7.66 -5.53
CA ILE A 524 2.16 -9.05 -5.12
C ILE A 524 1.13 -9.93 -5.84
N PHE A 525 -0.12 -9.50 -5.92
CA PHE A 525 -1.16 -10.26 -6.61
C PHE A 525 -0.93 -10.31 -8.12
N ILE A 526 -0.46 -9.24 -8.75
CA ILE A 526 -0.06 -9.27 -10.17
C ILE A 526 1.04 -10.33 -10.37
N GLY A 527 2.08 -10.34 -9.52
CA GLY A 527 3.14 -11.32 -9.58
C GLY A 527 2.63 -12.75 -9.39
N LEU A 528 1.86 -12.99 -8.34
CA LEU A 528 1.33 -14.30 -7.99
C LEU A 528 0.39 -14.86 -9.10
N PHE A 529 -0.55 -14.04 -9.58
CA PHE A 529 -1.47 -14.46 -10.64
C PHE A 529 -0.79 -14.52 -12.02
N GLY A 530 0.18 -13.64 -12.27
CA GLY A 530 0.97 -13.67 -13.50
C GLY A 530 1.76 -14.96 -13.64
N PHE A 531 2.45 -15.42 -12.60
CA PHE A 531 3.15 -16.71 -12.58
C PHE A 531 2.16 -17.87 -12.52
N GLY A 532 1.12 -17.80 -11.70
CA GLY A 532 0.11 -18.84 -11.54
C GLY A 532 -0.79 -19.05 -12.75
N SER A 533 -0.89 -18.08 -13.68
CA SER A 533 -1.69 -18.22 -14.92
C SER A 533 -1.16 -19.28 -15.87
N LEU A 534 0.12 -19.66 -15.72
CA LEU A 534 0.76 -20.74 -16.48
C LEU A 534 0.40 -22.15 -15.96
N GLY A 535 -0.44 -22.25 -14.93
CA GLY A 535 -0.90 -23.49 -14.32
C GLY A 535 -1.34 -23.26 -12.85
N SER A 536 -1.41 -24.32 -12.07
CA SER A 536 -1.68 -24.25 -10.63
C SER A 536 -0.58 -23.48 -9.90
N PHE A 537 -0.95 -22.77 -8.82
CA PHE A 537 0.03 -22.09 -7.96
C PHE A 537 1.09 -23.08 -7.45
N SER A 538 2.34 -22.85 -7.84
CA SER A 538 3.49 -23.64 -7.42
C SER A 538 4.23 -22.94 -6.27
N PRO A 539 5.05 -23.67 -5.47
CA PRO A 539 5.90 -23.02 -4.48
C PRO A 539 6.83 -21.96 -5.07
N SER A 540 7.30 -22.18 -6.31
CA SER A 540 8.12 -21.20 -7.04
C SER A 540 7.38 -19.90 -7.31
N ASP A 541 6.07 -19.92 -7.57
CA ASP A 541 5.27 -18.70 -7.79
C ASP A 541 5.22 -17.82 -6.54
N PHE A 542 5.10 -18.45 -5.35
CA PHE A 542 5.17 -17.74 -4.07
C PHE A 542 6.55 -17.15 -3.81
N LEU A 543 7.60 -17.92 -4.06
CA LEU A 543 8.98 -17.45 -3.88
C LEU A 543 9.31 -16.28 -4.83
N LEU A 544 8.90 -16.38 -6.09
CA LEU A 544 9.10 -15.30 -7.07
C LEU A 544 8.27 -14.05 -6.71
N ALA A 545 7.01 -14.22 -6.31
CA ALA A 545 6.18 -13.11 -5.84
C ALA A 545 6.78 -12.43 -4.58
N ALA A 546 7.31 -13.22 -3.64
CA ALA A 546 8.00 -12.71 -2.45
C ALA A 546 9.28 -11.95 -2.81
N LEU A 547 10.08 -12.45 -3.78
CA LEU A 547 11.29 -11.79 -4.27
C LEU A 547 10.99 -10.49 -5.02
N LEU A 548 9.84 -10.39 -5.71
CA LEU A 548 9.40 -9.17 -6.38
C LEU A 548 8.83 -8.13 -5.41
N SER A 549 8.34 -8.55 -4.26
CA SER A 549 7.68 -7.67 -3.29
C SER A 549 8.52 -6.47 -2.83
N PRO A 550 9.86 -6.54 -2.62
CA PRO A 550 10.69 -5.40 -2.23
C PRO A 550 10.98 -4.41 -3.36
N LEU A 551 10.75 -4.76 -4.62
CA LEU A 551 11.07 -3.88 -5.75
C LEU A 551 10.18 -2.64 -5.77
N PHE A 552 8.89 -2.78 -5.48
CA PHE A 552 7.98 -1.63 -5.41
C PHE A 552 8.35 -0.63 -4.31
N PRO A 553 8.53 -1.03 -3.03
CA PRO A 553 8.96 -0.10 -2.02
C PRO A 553 10.33 0.51 -2.30
N ALA A 554 11.27 -0.22 -2.87
CA ALA A 554 12.56 0.33 -3.28
C ALA A 554 12.40 1.43 -4.35
N PHE A 555 11.57 1.20 -5.36
CA PHE A 555 11.24 2.17 -6.40
C PHE A 555 10.46 3.37 -5.86
N ALA A 556 9.45 3.11 -5.02
CA ALA A 556 8.66 4.16 -4.37
C ALA A 556 9.54 5.06 -3.50
N MET A 557 10.44 4.48 -2.72
CA MET A 557 11.41 5.21 -1.91
C MET A 557 12.35 6.07 -2.76
N PHE A 558 12.89 5.49 -3.82
CA PHE A 558 13.76 6.22 -4.75
C PHE A 558 13.08 7.49 -5.28
N ILE A 559 11.84 7.37 -5.79
CA ILE A 559 11.05 8.51 -6.28
C ILE A 559 10.84 9.56 -5.18
N LEU A 560 10.44 9.12 -3.98
CA LEU A 560 10.17 10.03 -2.86
C LEU A 560 11.44 10.80 -2.46
N MET A 561 12.56 10.13 -2.30
CA MET A 561 13.84 10.72 -1.91
C MET A 561 14.38 11.68 -2.96
N PHE A 562 14.32 11.29 -4.24
CA PHE A 562 14.70 12.15 -5.33
C PHE A 562 13.87 13.44 -5.36
N ASN A 563 12.54 13.31 -5.28
CA ASN A 563 11.64 14.46 -5.28
C ASN A 563 11.85 15.38 -4.07
N ASP A 564 12.20 14.84 -2.90
CA ASP A 564 12.53 15.65 -1.73
C ASP A 564 13.78 16.48 -1.93
N LEU A 565 14.85 15.87 -2.40
CA LEU A 565 16.08 16.60 -2.69
C LEU A 565 15.85 17.71 -3.72
N VAL A 566 15.06 17.44 -4.78
CA VAL A 566 14.67 18.46 -5.77
C VAL A 566 13.85 19.57 -5.11
N PHE A 567 12.88 19.24 -4.27
CA PHE A 567 12.04 20.21 -3.59
C PHE A 567 12.86 21.12 -2.66
N LEU A 568 13.73 20.53 -1.82
CA LEU A 568 14.59 21.28 -0.90
C LEU A 568 15.58 22.19 -1.68
N ARG A 569 16.20 21.68 -2.75
CA ARG A 569 17.05 22.51 -3.62
C ARG A 569 16.30 23.70 -4.21
N ASN A 570 15.10 23.46 -4.73
CA ASN A 570 14.28 24.54 -5.32
C ASN A 570 13.78 25.54 -4.26
N ARG A 571 13.58 25.08 -3.01
CA ARG A 571 13.25 25.97 -1.88
C ARG A 571 14.42 26.90 -1.57
N VAL A 572 15.64 26.39 -1.48
CA VAL A 572 16.84 27.22 -1.27
C VAL A 572 17.00 28.25 -2.38
N LYS A 573 16.82 27.84 -3.65
CA LYS A 573 16.87 28.78 -4.80
C LYS A 573 15.84 29.89 -4.70
N ARG A 574 14.61 29.58 -4.28
CA ARG A 574 13.55 30.58 -4.08
C ARG A 574 13.84 31.51 -2.91
N ALA A 575 14.31 30.96 -1.80
CA ALA A 575 14.70 31.77 -0.64
C ALA A 575 15.80 32.77 -1.02
N TRP A 576 16.76 32.34 -1.84
CA TRP A 576 17.78 33.21 -2.42
C TRP A 576 17.19 34.32 -3.28
N ALA A 577 16.30 33.99 -4.21
CA ALA A 577 15.64 34.99 -5.06
C ALA A 577 14.83 36.01 -4.24
N ASN A 578 14.20 35.60 -3.15
CA ASN A 578 13.50 36.51 -2.25
C ASN A 578 14.47 37.52 -1.57
N ILE A 579 15.66 37.04 -1.16
CA ILE A 579 16.71 37.92 -0.62
C ILE A 579 17.14 38.93 -1.71
N GLU A 580 17.41 38.48 -2.94
CA GLU A 580 17.77 39.38 -4.05
C GLU A 580 16.72 40.47 -4.28
N VAL A 581 15.40 40.11 -4.25
CA VAL A 581 14.29 41.08 -4.38
C VAL A 581 14.28 42.07 -3.22
N SER A 582 14.48 41.61 -1.97
CA SER A 582 14.54 42.50 -0.80
C SER A 582 15.73 43.44 -0.85
N LEU A 583 16.88 42.96 -1.29
CA LEU A 583 18.07 43.80 -1.49
C LEU A 583 17.81 44.85 -2.59
N LYS A 584 17.12 44.51 -3.67
CA LYS A 584 16.71 45.44 -4.70
C LYS A 584 15.77 46.52 -4.17
N LYS A 585 14.72 46.15 -3.43
CA LYS A 585 13.83 47.11 -2.75
C LYS A 585 14.60 48.05 -1.84
N ARG A 586 15.61 47.54 -1.12
CA ARG A 586 16.45 48.32 -0.23
C ARG A 586 17.34 49.29 -1.02
N SER A 587 17.83 48.92 -2.19
CA SER A 587 18.57 49.82 -3.06
C SER A 587 17.75 51.02 -3.56
N ASP A 588 16.42 50.85 -3.67
CA ASP A 588 15.51 51.94 -4.04
C ASP A 588 15.41 53.04 -2.95
N LEU A 589 15.90 52.78 -1.73
CA LEU A 589 16.01 53.81 -0.67
C LEU A 589 17.28 54.68 -0.81
N ILE A 590 18.28 54.26 -1.55
CA ILE A 590 19.56 54.96 -1.73
C ILE A 590 19.34 56.39 -2.27
N PRO A 591 18.47 56.65 -3.26
CA PRO A 591 18.19 58.00 -3.75
C PRO A 591 17.56 58.91 -2.68
N ILE A 592 16.74 58.36 -1.80
CA ILE A 592 16.12 59.11 -0.67
C ILE A 592 17.22 59.50 0.33
N LEU A 593 18.10 58.56 0.66
CA LEU A 593 19.25 58.79 1.52
C LEU A 593 20.19 59.85 0.94
N GLU A 594 20.47 59.75 -0.38
CA GLU A 594 21.29 60.73 -1.10
C GLU A 594 20.73 62.12 -0.99
N LYS A 595 19.41 62.30 -1.10
CA LYS A 595 18.74 63.57 -0.93
C LYS A 595 18.89 64.12 0.49
N ILE A 596 18.73 63.30 1.52
CA ILE A 596 18.89 63.68 2.94
C ILE A 596 20.35 64.07 3.19
N VAL A 597 21.33 63.27 2.79
CA VAL A 597 22.77 63.55 2.98
C VAL A 597 23.20 64.82 2.25
N LYS A 598 22.72 65.05 1.04
CA LYS A 598 23.04 66.30 0.28
C LYS A 598 22.43 67.52 0.94
N THR A 599 21.27 67.41 1.52
CA THR A 599 20.57 68.57 2.10
C THR A 599 21.12 68.95 3.49
N TYR A 600 21.47 67.97 4.30
CA TYR A 600 21.78 68.21 5.73
C TYR A 600 23.23 67.87 6.12
N LEU A 601 23.93 67.02 5.33
CA LEU A 601 25.26 66.48 5.66
C LEU A 601 26.27 66.71 4.53
N SER A 602 26.13 67.81 3.78
CA SER A 602 27.01 68.13 2.61
C SER A 602 28.51 68.24 2.98
N HIS A 603 28.83 68.47 4.24
CA HIS A 603 30.20 68.59 4.76
C HIS A 603 30.82 67.25 5.17
N GLU A 604 30.05 66.15 5.25
CA GLU A 604 30.49 64.82 5.68
C GLU A 604 31.00 63.96 4.49
N ARG A 605 32.25 64.15 4.13
CA ARG A 605 32.91 63.51 2.98
C ARG A 605 32.90 61.97 3.06
N SER A 606 33.09 61.39 4.27
CA SER A 606 33.11 59.96 4.50
C SER A 606 31.76 59.27 4.24
N THR A 607 30.66 59.95 4.56
CA THR A 607 29.30 59.50 4.33
C THR A 607 28.95 59.49 2.83
N MET A 608 29.42 60.48 2.08
CA MET A 608 29.25 60.58 0.64
C MET A 608 30.07 59.50 -0.13
N GLU A 609 31.28 59.22 0.34
CA GLU A 609 32.11 58.12 -0.27
C GLU A 609 31.50 56.75 -0.05
N THR A 610 30.94 56.47 1.15
CA THR A 610 30.30 55.19 1.45
C THR A 610 29.02 55.04 0.65
N LEU A 611 28.21 56.12 0.49
CA LEU A 611 27.03 56.13 -0.34
C LEU A 611 27.32 55.88 -1.83
N SER A 612 28.38 56.49 -2.35
CA SER A 612 28.86 56.26 -3.72
C SER A 612 29.30 54.84 -3.96
N ARG A 613 29.98 54.22 -2.99
CA ARG A 613 30.40 52.84 -3.04
C ARG A 613 29.20 51.86 -3.06
N LEU A 614 28.22 52.08 -2.15
CA LEU A 614 26.99 51.29 -2.11
C LEU A 614 26.20 51.38 -3.41
N ARG A 615 26.10 52.59 -3.97
CA ARG A 615 25.43 52.78 -5.29
C ARG A 615 26.11 52.00 -6.40
N SER A 616 27.46 51.98 -6.42
CA SER A 616 28.22 51.27 -7.45
C SER A 616 28.03 49.74 -7.35
N VAL A 617 27.99 49.18 -6.15
CA VAL A 617 27.75 47.74 -5.92
C VAL A 617 26.36 47.33 -6.35
N VAL A 618 25.34 48.13 -6.06
CA VAL A 618 23.93 47.81 -6.32
C VAL A 618 23.55 48.01 -7.80
N THR A 619 24.15 48.98 -8.48
CA THR A 619 23.77 49.31 -9.89
C THR A 619 24.44 48.43 -10.93
N SER A 620 25.49 47.69 -10.56
CA SER A 620 26.41 47.03 -11.51
C SER A 620 26.13 45.55 -11.79
N LYS A 621 25.14 44.89 -11.14
CA LYS A 621 24.96 43.43 -11.28
C LYS A 621 23.50 42.96 -11.27
N ASP A 622 23.25 42.02 -12.20
CA ASP A 622 21.95 41.31 -12.31
C ASP A 622 21.78 40.12 -11.32
N SER A 623 22.86 39.69 -10.65
CA SER A 623 22.87 38.57 -9.69
C SER A 623 24.01 38.72 -8.68
N TYR A 624 23.73 38.43 -7.41
CA TYR A 624 24.65 38.48 -6.28
C TYR A 624 25.11 37.10 -5.86
N SER A 625 26.40 36.99 -5.45
CA SER A 625 26.90 35.81 -4.72
C SER A 625 26.65 35.97 -3.22
N PRO A 626 26.55 34.87 -2.41
CA PRO A 626 26.37 34.97 -0.97
C PRO A 626 27.45 35.81 -0.26
N SER A 627 28.69 35.77 -0.72
CA SER A 627 29.80 36.56 -0.18
C SER A 627 29.68 38.06 -0.49
N GLU A 628 29.14 38.39 -1.65
CA GLU A 628 28.93 39.81 -2.02
C GLU A 628 27.76 40.43 -1.28
N VAL A 629 26.72 39.64 -1.03
CA VAL A 629 25.58 40.04 -0.17
C VAL A 629 26.06 40.29 1.27
N ASP A 630 26.90 39.42 1.83
CA ASP A 630 27.46 39.59 3.16
C ASP A 630 28.35 40.85 3.27
N ALA A 631 29.10 41.17 2.24
CA ALA A 631 29.93 42.39 2.21
C ALA A 631 29.05 43.65 2.08
N ALA A 632 28.07 43.67 1.18
CA ALA A 632 27.16 44.80 0.99
C ALA A 632 26.36 45.10 2.29
N MET A 633 25.90 44.07 2.98
CA MET A 633 25.17 44.24 4.25
C MET A 633 26.02 44.79 5.39
N LYS A 634 27.31 44.42 5.44
CA LYS A 634 28.25 45.03 6.43
C LYS A 634 28.48 46.52 6.18
N ASP A 635 28.63 46.90 4.93
CA ASP A 635 28.80 48.29 4.56
C ASP A 635 27.55 49.13 4.85
N GLU A 636 26.38 48.58 4.65
CA GLU A 636 25.09 49.21 4.95
C GLU A 636 24.81 49.36 6.44
N THR A 637 25.09 48.29 7.23
CA THR A 637 24.96 48.37 8.71
C THR A 637 25.88 49.43 9.25
N ALA A 638 27.12 49.53 8.79
CA ALA A 638 28.04 50.57 9.18
C ALA A 638 27.57 51.98 8.78
N LEU A 639 26.85 52.10 7.66
CA LEU A 639 26.23 53.38 7.28
C LEU A 639 25.04 53.73 8.15
N ALA A 640 24.16 52.76 8.49
CA ALA A 640 23.04 52.98 9.39
C ALA A 640 23.50 53.40 10.77
N ASP A 641 24.51 52.75 11.35
CA ASP A 641 25.13 53.14 12.64
C ASP A 641 25.68 54.57 12.60
N ARG A 642 26.34 54.94 11.48
CA ARG A 642 26.80 56.32 11.30
C ARG A 642 25.68 57.32 11.20
N LEU A 643 24.57 57.00 10.53
CA LEU A 643 23.42 57.88 10.43
C LEU A 643 22.71 58.09 11.77
N ILE A 644 22.66 57.07 12.61
CA ILE A 644 22.15 57.17 13.99
C ILE A 644 23.05 58.09 14.79
N ALA A 645 24.37 57.92 14.75
CA ALA A 645 25.30 58.77 15.46
C ALA A 645 25.30 60.22 14.95
N LEU A 646 25.14 60.46 13.65
CA LEU A 646 24.98 61.79 13.07
C LEU A 646 23.67 62.45 13.48
N ARG A 647 22.55 61.70 13.57
CA ARG A 647 21.29 62.21 14.09
C ARG A 647 21.39 62.72 15.51
N GLU A 648 22.18 62.09 16.36
CA GLU A 648 22.44 62.54 17.72
C GLU A 648 23.20 63.85 17.76
N ASN A 649 24.15 64.09 16.85
CA ASN A 649 25.04 65.23 16.79
C ASN A 649 24.40 66.47 16.08
N TYR A 650 23.39 66.32 15.25
CA TYR A 650 22.74 67.36 14.46
C TYR A 650 21.28 67.56 14.87
N PRO A 651 20.94 68.59 15.69
CA PRO A 651 19.59 68.84 16.20
C PRO A 651 18.52 69.03 15.09
N ASP A 652 18.90 69.58 13.95
CA ASP A 652 18.00 69.81 12.80
C ASP A 652 17.55 68.50 12.13
N LEU A 653 18.28 67.42 12.32
CA LEU A 653 17.93 66.09 11.86
C LEU A 653 16.96 65.37 12.80
N LYS A 654 16.97 65.70 14.11
CA LYS A 654 16.06 65.08 15.11
C LYS A 654 14.59 65.35 14.90
N GLY A 655 14.26 66.49 14.32
CA GLY A 655 12.88 66.93 14.06
C GLY A 655 12.42 66.72 12.63
N ASN A 656 13.25 66.08 11.76
CA ASN A 656 12.94 65.96 10.35
C ASN A 656 12.12 64.71 10.05
N GLN A 657 10.86 64.90 9.66
CA GLN A 657 9.89 63.84 9.34
C GLN A 657 10.40 62.90 8.22
N MET A 658 11.16 63.43 7.22
CA MET A 658 11.73 62.65 6.14
C MET A 658 12.81 61.68 6.64
N MET A 659 13.60 62.09 7.62
CA MET A 659 14.62 61.26 8.26
C MET A 659 13.99 60.17 9.13
N ASP A 660 12.93 60.50 9.87
CA ASP A 660 12.19 59.53 10.67
C ASP A 660 11.49 58.49 9.79
N ASP A 661 10.86 58.89 8.70
CA ASP A 661 10.26 57.97 7.73
C ASP A 661 11.32 57.07 7.06
N PHE A 662 12.47 57.62 6.75
CA PHE A 662 13.58 56.86 6.19
C PHE A 662 14.10 55.79 7.19
N MET A 663 14.39 56.19 8.43
CA MET A 663 14.88 55.28 9.47
C MET A 663 13.87 54.17 9.78
N ASN A 664 12.60 54.48 9.86
CA ASN A 664 11.51 53.52 10.07
C ASN A 664 11.41 52.52 8.89
N ARG A 665 11.57 52.98 7.65
CA ARG A 665 11.57 52.10 6.47
C ARG A 665 12.82 51.22 6.45
N LEU A 666 13.98 51.79 6.79
CA LEU A 666 15.25 51.04 6.87
C LEU A 666 15.18 49.93 7.92
N ALA A 667 14.72 50.25 9.14
CA ALA A 667 14.57 49.27 10.23
C ALA A 667 13.62 48.13 9.86
N ARG A 668 12.47 48.43 9.20
CA ARG A 668 11.54 47.41 8.72
C ARG A 668 12.20 46.48 7.68
N MET A 669 12.95 47.05 6.72
CA MET A 669 13.64 46.27 5.70
C MET A 669 14.78 45.44 6.28
N GLU A 670 15.48 45.91 7.30
CA GLU A 670 16.52 45.15 8.02
C GLU A 670 15.92 43.92 8.70
N ASN A 671 14.77 44.06 9.38
CA ASN A 671 14.05 42.96 9.96
C ASN A 671 13.56 41.95 8.89
N GLU A 672 13.01 42.44 7.76
CA GLU A 672 12.56 41.63 6.65
C GLU A 672 13.72 40.81 6.10
N VAL A 673 14.88 41.42 5.81
CA VAL A 673 16.06 40.75 5.29
C VAL A 673 16.64 39.76 6.31
N ALA A 674 16.66 40.10 7.61
CA ALA A 674 17.13 39.22 8.68
C ALA A 674 16.31 37.93 8.75
N LEU A 675 14.98 38.04 8.71
CA LEU A 675 14.06 36.88 8.69
C LEU A 675 14.21 36.03 7.40
N MET A 676 14.38 36.68 6.24
CA MET A 676 14.64 35.97 4.99
C MET A 676 15.97 35.22 4.98
N ARG A 677 17.03 35.79 5.60
CA ARG A 677 18.34 35.12 5.78
C ARG A 677 18.23 33.91 6.69
N GLU A 678 17.50 34.02 7.80
CA GLU A 678 17.24 32.89 8.68
C GLU A 678 16.51 31.78 7.94
N GLY A 679 15.45 32.11 7.19
CA GLY A 679 14.72 31.14 6.35
C GLY A 679 15.57 30.52 5.23
N TYR A 680 16.52 31.27 4.66
CA TYR A 680 17.48 30.75 3.67
C TYR A 680 18.46 29.77 4.33
N ASN A 681 19.05 30.12 5.46
CA ASN A 681 19.98 29.26 6.18
C ASN A 681 19.33 27.98 6.70
N ASP A 682 18.11 28.07 7.26
CA ASP A 682 17.29 26.91 7.62
C ASP A 682 17.02 26.01 6.40
N GLY A 683 16.73 26.62 5.25
CA GLY A 683 16.56 25.89 4.00
C GLY A 683 17.81 25.14 3.57
N ILE A 684 18.99 25.73 3.70
CA ILE A 684 20.28 25.10 3.42
C ILE A 684 20.56 23.96 4.40
N GLU A 685 20.35 24.18 5.69
CA GLU A 685 20.58 23.17 6.73
C GLU A 685 19.75 21.91 6.42
N ARG A 686 18.45 22.05 6.22
CA ARG A 686 17.58 20.93 5.84
C ARG A 686 17.99 20.26 4.53
N TYR A 687 18.41 21.03 3.52
CA TYR A 687 18.90 20.47 2.26
C TYR A 687 20.20 19.70 2.45
N ARG A 688 21.15 20.19 3.25
CA ARG A 688 22.42 19.52 3.54
C ARG A 688 22.19 18.26 4.37
N GLU A 689 21.36 18.33 5.41
CA GLU A 689 20.99 17.15 6.21
C GLU A 689 20.37 16.07 5.33
N ALA A 690 19.38 16.42 4.50
CA ALA A 690 18.76 15.46 3.59
C ALA A 690 19.75 14.85 2.62
N LYS A 691 20.70 15.64 2.11
CA LYS A 691 21.75 15.20 1.18
C LYS A 691 22.79 14.27 1.83
N GLN A 692 23.01 14.38 3.15
CA GLN A 692 23.97 13.55 3.91
C GLN A 692 23.34 12.30 4.53
N ARG A 693 22.00 12.24 4.60
CA ARG A 693 21.27 11.12 5.18
C ARG A 693 21.38 9.88 4.29
N ILE A 694 21.47 8.70 4.91
CA ILE A 694 21.41 7.42 4.22
C ILE A 694 19.91 7.03 4.07
N PRO A 695 19.44 6.61 2.87
CA PRO A 695 20.18 6.34 1.64
C PRO A 695 20.25 7.51 0.64
N GLU A 696 19.71 8.70 0.95
CA GLU A 696 19.62 9.87 0.06
C GLU A 696 21.00 10.34 -0.44
N VAL A 697 22.06 10.10 0.34
CA VAL A 697 23.45 10.44 -0.07
C VAL A 697 23.86 9.74 -1.38
N LEU A 698 23.35 8.53 -1.63
CA LEU A 698 23.61 7.80 -2.87
C LEU A 698 22.96 8.51 -4.07
N ILE A 699 21.70 8.90 -3.88
CA ILE A 699 20.94 9.64 -4.90
C ILE A 699 21.59 10.99 -5.18
N ALA A 700 21.97 11.71 -4.11
CA ALA A 700 22.63 13.00 -4.23
C ALA A 700 23.94 12.93 -5.01
N LYS A 701 24.74 11.89 -4.82
CA LYS A 701 25.98 11.65 -5.57
C LYS A 701 25.73 11.29 -7.03
N VAL A 702 24.81 10.34 -7.29
CA VAL A 702 24.49 9.89 -8.65
C VAL A 702 23.95 11.04 -9.51
N PHE A 703 23.02 11.85 -8.98
CA PHE A 703 22.42 12.96 -9.70
C PHE A 703 23.15 14.29 -9.52
N ARG A 704 24.35 14.28 -8.90
CA ARG A 704 25.24 15.45 -8.76
C ARG A 704 24.54 16.67 -8.17
N PHE A 705 23.84 16.51 -7.05
CA PHE A 705 23.26 17.64 -6.33
C PHE A 705 24.37 18.54 -5.76
N GLU A 706 24.35 19.81 -6.14
CA GLU A 706 25.38 20.79 -5.75
C GLU A 706 25.32 21.13 -4.26
N ASN A 707 26.44 21.60 -3.71
CA ASN A 707 26.50 22.19 -2.39
C ASN A 707 26.10 23.67 -2.49
N VAL A 708 25.44 24.17 -1.47
CA VAL A 708 25.06 25.59 -1.35
C VAL A 708 25.67 26.12 -0.05
N ASP A 709 26.19 27.35 -0.10
CA ASP A 709 26.87 27.98 1.01
C ASP A 709 25.92 28.83 1.87
N TYR A 710 26.17 28.83 3.19
CA TYR A 710 25.44 29.67 4.14
C TYR A 710 25.77 31.14 3.97
N LEU A 711 24.80 32.01 4.25
CA LEU A 711 25.07 33.41 4.56
C LEU A 711 25.64 33.48 5.98
N LYS A 712 26.85 34.12 6.10
CA LYS A 712 27.54 34.26 7.38
C LYS A 712 26.90 35.36 8.22
N PHE A 713 26.68 35.10 9.51
CA PHE A 713 26.23 36.10 10.46
C PHE A 713 27.41 36.85 11.06
N SER A 714 27.34 38.16 11.05
CA SER A 714 28.14 38.99 11.97
C SER A 714 27.51 38.93 13.36
N MET A 715 28.19 38.49 14.39
CA MET A 715 27.66 38.36 15.76
C MET A 715 27.14 39.69 16.36
N LYS A 716 27.47 40.85 15.80
CA LYS A 716 27.05 42.16 16.26
C LYS A 716 25.54 42.48 16.07
N VAL A 717 24.83 41.69 15.27
CA VAL A 717 23.40 41.94 14.98
C VAL A 717 22.48 41.35 16.06
N ARG A 718 22.97 40.64 17.06
CA ARG A 718 22.17 40.09 18.16
C ARG A 718 21.96 41.00 19.36
N GLU A 719 22.63 42.10 19.44
CA GLU A 719 22.37 43.10 20.46
C GLU A 719 21.37 44.12 19.90
N VAL A 720 20.10 43.93 20.26
CA VAL A 720 19.10 45.01 20.15
C VAL A 720 19.62 46.15 20.96
N PRO A 721 19.83 47.37 20.40
CA PRO A 721 20.16 48.54 21.23
C PRO A 721 19.03 48.70 22.27
N ALA A 722 19.39 48.55 23.54
CA ALA A 722 18.48 48.89 24.60
C ALA A 722 18.22 50.41 24.46
N LEU A 723 17.03 50.76 24.01
CA LEU A 723 16.55 52.15 24.11
C LEU A 723 16.29 52.42 25.58
N ASP A 724 17.32 52.97 26.26
CA ASP A 724 17.16 53.56 27.58
C ASP A 724 16.19 54.77 27.43
N PHE A 725 14.93 54.52 27.73
CA PHE A 725 14.00 55.62 28.04
C PHE A 725 14.31 56.09 29.46
N ASP A 726 15.22 57.05 29.59
CA ASP A 726 15.46 57.80 30.82
C ASP A 726 14.19 58.59 31.17
N SER A 727 13.31 57.97 31.96
CA SER A 727 12.24 58.70 32.65
C SER A 727 12.84 59.23 33.93
N GLY A 728 13.37 60.46 33.84
CA GLY A 728 13.70 61.23 35.02
C GLY A 728 12.44 61.42 35.88
N SER A 729 12.48 60.93 37.10
CA SER A 729 11.83 61.51 38.28
C SER A 729 12.53 60.99 39.53
N GLU A 730 13.21 61.89 40.19
CA GLU A 730 13.66 61.77 41.54
C GLU A 730 12.53 61.28 42.44
N ASP A 731 12.78 60.36 43.36
CA ASP A 731 12.52 60.64 44.77
C ASP A 731 13.36 59.75 45.71
N LYS A 732 14.07 60.44 46.60
CA LYS A 732 14.77 59.86 47.73
C LYS A 732 13.71 59.46 48.78
N THR A 733 13.84 58.36 49.41
CA THR A 733 13.79 58.22 50.88
C THR A 733 14.21 56.75 51.27
N SER A 734 15.24 56.75 52.01
CA SER A 734 15.69 55.96 53.18
C SER A 734 14.75 54.90 53.77
N GLY A 735 15.28 53.77 54.17
CA GLY A 735 14.71 52.89 55.17
C GLY A 735 15.35 51.50 55.18
N GLU A 736 16.18 51.34 56.17
CA GLU A 736 16.82 50.13 56.65
C GLU A 736 15.82 49.02 57.06
N GLU A 737 16.36 47.83 57.17
CA GLU A 737 16.11 46.71 58.12
C GLU A 737 15.67 45.43 57.41
N GLU A 738 16.57 44.47 57.41
CA GLU A 738 16.80 43.30 58.30
C GLU A 738 15.80 42.13 58.14
N GLU A 739 16.42 41.00 57.91
CA GLU A 739 16.13 39.61 58.40
C GLU A 739 14.72 39.01 58.27
N ASN A 740 14.59 38.03 57.44
CA ASN A 740 14.55 36.58 57.85
C ASN A 740 14.35 35.70 56.62
#